data_5541cdbd8482ef140f8808a5716bcc11
#
_entry.id   5541cdbd8482ef140f8808a5716bcc11
#
_cell.length_a   1.000
_cell.length_b   1.000
_cell.length_c   1.000
_cell.angle_alpha   90.00
_cell.angle_beta   90.00
_cell.angle_gamma   90.00
#
_symmetry.space_group_name_H-M   'P 1'
#
loop_
_entity.id
_entity.type
_entity.pdbx_description
1 polymer ?
#
loop_
_entity_poly.entity_id
_entity_poly.type
_entity_poly.pdbx_seq_one_letter_code
_entity_poly.pdbx_strand_id
1 'polypeptide(L)'
;MKTLFYPKLAVNGMKKNKRLYLPYILTLVAMVMMMYITAYLARSENIANTNRGVYAQWCLWLGIIVIGIFSLIFLFYSYFVLIKNRGKEFGLYNILGMNKRNIARILLCESLFTLIISLLGGLAAGILLSRLAELCLFRLLGNEPIGNLSVDAGAIAITAAVFTAITIILLLSAFVRIGRLSAINLLQSEKQGEKPPRANFIFALVGLILLAIAYYIAITTQAGIVIIGKFFLAVLLVIIGTYMLFVSGSVALCRLLMKNKRYYYKANHFVSVSGMTYRMKRNGAGLASVCILSTMVLVMLSSTISLFSGIQTSTFVRSRDISVTLTYNSFEDKTIRNISDLCGTALDTAKSNNYSPINALSYDYLEVGGYFSDNTVHLAPATDSADVSQSEIKDFYFITLEDYNKTSGRNETLSDGEILTAGSDSTDGEIILNGKKYKSRAVPMPKNISYGETVYSVFFVILPDNNTLYDIFLLNRQAYGENASWLKHYFGFDIDGSNADKQALCDSLTDILAKSSRNMENIFPFAESRTENLDVMIATYGGLLFLGIFLGLVFIFATVLIIYYKQVSEGYEDRERFATMRSVGMTEKEIKKSINSQVLTVFFAPLIFAGIHLTFAFPIILKAVKMFGFADSTLLLIANVICFAVFALFYIFAYKITSGIYLKIIGRK
;
A
#
# COMPACT_ATOMS: atom_id res chain seq x y z
N MET A 1 48.20 -0.63 24.84
CA MET A 1 47.08 -0.40 25.78
C MET A 1 46.05 0.66 25.34
N LYS A 2 46.36 1.55 24.37
CA LYS A 2 45.42 2.60 23.92
C LYS A 2 44.32 2.16 22.94
N THR A 3 44.49 1.04 22.26
CA THR A 3 43.56 0.58 21.20
C THR A 3 42.23 0.00 21.72
N LEU A 4 42.22 -0.61 22.92
CA LEU A 4 41.01 -1.19 23.53
C LEU A 4 40.20 -0.22 24.43
N PHE A 5 40.67 1.02 24.62
CA PHE A 5 40.03 1.99 25.51
C PHE A 5 38.62 2.40 25.00
N TYR A 6 38.50 2.80 23.72
CA TYR A 6 37.25 3.24 23.15
C TYR A 6 36.21 2.09 23.03
N PRO A 7 36.59 0.88 22.56
CA PRO A 7 35.67 -0.26 22.57
C PRO A 7 35.16 -0.62 23.99
N LYS A 8 36.06 -0.63 24.99
CA LYS A 8 35.67 -0.93 26.38
C LYS A 8 34.70 0.13 26.94
N LEU A 9 34.93 1.41 26.61
CA LEU A 9 34.08 2.50 27.04
C LEU A 9 32.71 2.44 26.35
N ALA A 10 32.67 2.07 25.05
CA ALA A 10 31.46 1.84 24.30
C ALA A 10 30.60 0.72 24.90
N VAL A 11 31.19 -0.45 25.17
CA VAL A 11 30.48 -1.58 25.79
C VAL A 11 29.94 -1.21 27.18
N ASN A 12 30.73 -0.51 28.00
CA ASN A 12 30.30 -0.07 29.31
C ASN A 12 29.14 0.96 29.20
N GLY A 13 29.20 1.89 28.24
CA GLY A 13 28.14 2.83 27.93
C GLY A 13 26.83 2.12 27.54
N MET A 14 26.91 1.13 26.65
CA MET A 14 25.76 0.30 26.24
C MET A 14 25.17 -0.49 27.43
N LYS A 15 26.01 -1.13 28.26
CA LYS A 15 25.57 -1.88 29.44
C LYS A 15 24.88 -0.97 30.47
N LYS A 16 25.43 0.22 30.72
CA LYS A 16 24.85 1.19 31.66
C LYS A 16 23.50 1.71 31.15
N ASN A 17 23.36 1.90 29.83
CA ASN A 17 22.16 2.39 29.18
C ASN A 17 21.33 1.24 28.54
N LYS A 18 21.39 0.02 29.08
CA LYS A 18 20.71 -1.16 28.50
C LYS A 18 19.20 -0.96 28.23
N ARG A 19 18.53 -0.13 29.02
CA ARG A 19 17.11 0.18 28.82
C ARG A 19 16.82 0.95 27.53
N LEU A 20 17.81 1.65 26.98
CA LEU A 20 17.71 2.34 25.69
C LEU A 20 18.26 1.49 24.53
N TYR A 21 19.39 0.80 24.76
CA TYR A 21 20.04 0.01 23.72
C TYR A 21 19.32 -1.30 23.40
N LEU A 22 18.81 -2.02 24.42
CA LEU A 22 18.16 -3.32 24.20
C LEU A 22 16.97 -3.25 23.24
N PRO A 23 15.99 -2.33 23.43
CA PRO A 23 14.90 -2.20 22.46
C PRO A 23 15.39 -1.76 21.07
N TYR A 24 16.40 -0.88 20.98
CA TYR A 24 16.98 -0.47 19.71
C TYR A 24 17.61 -1.65 18.95
N ILE A 25 18.41 -2.48 19.64
CA ILE A 25 19.02 -3.68 19.05
C ILE A 25 17.95 -4.68 18.62
N LEU A 26 16.93 -4.93 19.47
CA LEU A 26 15.84 -5.83 19.13
C LEU A 26 15.10 -5.40 17.86
N THR A 27 14.89 -4.10 17.70
CA THR A 27 14.27 -3.58 16.47
C THR A 27 15.17 -3.73 15.25
N LEU A 28 16.46 -3.44 15.39
CA LEU A 28 17.41 -3.69 14.32
C LEU A 28 17.43 -5.17 13.93
N VAL A 29 17.44 -6.08 14.90
CA VAL A 29 17.35 -7.53 14.68
C VAL A 29 16.08 -7.88 13.91
N ALA A 30 14.93 -7.35 14.32
CA ALA A 30 13.65 -7.61 13.66
C ALA A 30 13.63 -7.08 12.21
N MET A 31 14.19 -5.88 11.97
CA MET A 31 14.25 -5.30 10.62
C MET A 31 15.23 -6.05 9.71
N VAL A 32 16.39 -6.45 10.23
CA VAL A 32 17.35 -7.30 9.51
C VAL A 32 16.72 -8.64 9.16
N MET A 33 16.03 -9.27 10.10
CA MET A 33 15.30 -10.53 9.91
C MET A 33 14.28 -10.41 8.77
N MET A 34 13.42 -9.38 8.82
CA MET A 34 12.38 -9.16 7.80
C MET A 34 12.99 -8.89 6.43
N MET A 35 14.05 -8.08 6.37
CA MET A 35 14.76 -7.79 5.12
C MET A 35 15.37 -9.06 4.53
N TYR A 36 16.02 -9.88 5.35
CA TYR A 36 16.59 -11.15 4.90
C TYR A 36 15.51 -12.08 4.34
N ILE A 37 14.39 -12.27 5.08
CA ILE A 37 13.29 -13.13 4.63
C ILE A 37 12.76 -12.65 3.28
N THR A 38 12.50 -11.34 3.13
CA THR A 38 11.99 -10.79 1.88
C THR A 38 12.99 -10.95 0.73
N ALA A 39 14.29 -10.72 0.99
CA ALA A 39 15.34 -10.90 -0.01
C ALA A 39 15.53 -12.38 -0.39
N TYR A 40 15.45 -13.29 0.57
CA TYR A 40 15.48 -14.74 0.34
C TYR A 40 14.33 -15.17 -0.58
N LEU A 41 13.11 -14.79 -0.26
CA LEU A 41 11.92 -15.14 -1.06
C LEU A 41 11.98 -14.52 -2.46
N ALA A 42 12.42 -13.28 -2.59
CA ALA A 42 12.57 -12.59 -3.87
C ALA A 42 13.59 -13.27 -4.81
N ARG A 43 14.50 -14.08 -4.27
CA ARG A 43 15.56 -14.78 -5.00
C ARG A 43 15.37 -16.30 -5.07
N SER A 44 14.34 -16.84 -4.39
CA SER A 44 14.08 -18.28 -4.32
C SER A 44 13.74 -18.87 -5.68
N GLU A 45 14.57 -19.79 -6.18
CA GLU A 45 14.28 -20.55 -7.41
C GLU A 45 13.00 -21.40 -7.24
N ASN A 46 12.72 -21.88 -6.03
CA ASN A 46 11.51 -22.63 -5.74
C ASN A 46 10.26 -21.82 -6.05
N ILE A 47 10.24 -20.50 -5.71
CA ILE A 47 9.14 -19.60 -6.01
C ILE A 47 9.08 -19.28 -7.50
N ALA A 48 10.22 -19.03 -8.14
CA ALA A 48 10.28 -18.76 -9.58
C ALA A 48 9.69 -19.90 -10.41
N ASN A 49 9.91 -21.14 -9.98
CA ASN A 49 9.44 -22.36 -10.64
C ASN A 49 7.97 -22.71 -10.35
N THR A 50 7.28 -21.95 -9.49
CA THR A 50 5.83 -22.11 -9.31
C THR A 50 5.06 -21.46 -10.46
N ASN A 51 3.80 -21.87 -10.64
CA ASN A 51 2.93 -21.24 -11.62
C ASN A 51 2.91 -19.72 -11.44
N ARG A 52 3.54 -19.00 -12.41
CA ARG A 52 3.61 -17.54 -12.41
C ARG A 52 4.25 -16.90 -11.16
N GLY A 53 5.05 -17.64 -10.39
CA GLY A 53 5.73 -17.16 -9.17
C GLY A 53 6.65 -15.97 -9.37
N VAL A 54 7.13 -15.74 -10.60
CA VAL A 54 7.90 -14.57 -10.99
C VAL A 54 7.17 -13.25 -10.67
N TYR A 55 5.85 -13.19 -10.81
CA TYR A 55 5.06 -12.01 -10.47
C TYR A 55 5.07 -11.72 -8.96
N ALA A 56 4.96 -12.77 -8.15
CA ALA A 56 5.13 -12.63 -6.69
C ALA A 56 6.55 -12.14 -6.33
N GLN A 57 7.58 -12.62 -7.03
CA GLN A 57 8.95 -12.16 -6.83
C GLN A 57 9.14 -10.68 -7.17
N TRP A 58 8.53 -10.17 -8.23
CA TRP A 58 8.56 -8.73 -8.53
C TRP A 58 7.98 -7.89 -7.40
N CYS A 59 6.86 -8.33 -6.80
CA CYS A 59 6.29 -7.68 -5.62
C CYS A 59 7.27 -7.69 -4.44
N LEU A 60 7.97 -8.81 -4.21
CA LEU A 60 8.96 -8.94 -3.14
C LEU A 60 10.20 -8.06 -3.37
N TRP A 61 10.67 -7.91 -4.62
CA TRP A 61 11.73 -6.97 -4.95
C TRP A 61 11.35 -5.52 -4.65
N LEU A 62 10.12 -5.11 -4.99
CA LEU A 62 9.59 -3.82 -4.55
C LEU A 62 9.57 -3.71 -3.03
N GLY A 63 9.23 -4.81 -2.34
CA GLY A 63 9.24 -4.91 -0.87
C GLY A 63 10.60 -4.64 -0.25
N ILE A 64 11.69 -5.13 -0.83
CA ILE A 64 13.06 -4.87 -0.38
C ILE A 64 13.34 -3.36 -0.34
N ILE A 65 12.97 -2.64 -1.41
CA ILE A 65 13.16 -1.19 -1.51
C ILE A 65 12.34 -0.48 -0.43
N VAL A 66 11.07 -0.84 -0.28
CA VAL A 66 10.17 -0.24 0.70
C VAL A 66 10.65 -0.50 2.13
N ILE A 67 11.00 -1.74 2.49
CA ILE A 67 11.56 -2.08 3.80
C ILE A 67 12.84 -1.28 4.07
N GLY A 68 13.73 -1.15 3.08
CA GLY A 68 14.97 -0.37 3.20
C GLY A 68 14.72 1.11 3.53
N ILE A 69 13.82 1.76 2.80
CA ILE A 69 13.46 3.17 3.02
C ILE A 69 12.85 3.35 4.41
N PHE A 70 11.89 2.49 4.78
CA PHE A 70 11.24 2.59 6.09
C PHE A 70 12.18 2.28 7.24
N SER A 71 13.07 1.29 7.09
CA SER A 71 14.10 1.00 8.07
C SER A 71 15.02 2.21 8.28
N LEU A 72 15.41 2.90 7.21
CA LEU A 72 16.21 4.13 7.31
C LEU A 72 15.48 5.22 8.11
N ILE A 73 14.23 5.54 7.74
CA ILE A 73 13.45 6.60 8.41
C ILE A 73 13.26 6.28 9.89
N PHE A 74 12.85 5.04 10.18
CA PHE A 74 12.55 4.62 11.54
C PHE A 74 13.81 4.53 12.42
N LEU A 75 14.89 3.95 11.92
CA LEU A 75 16.14 3.83 12.65
C LEU A 75 16.78 5.20 12.86
N PHE A 76 16.61 6.14 11.90
CA PHE A 76 17.03 7.53 12.08
C PHE A 76 16.33 8.16 13.27
N TYR A 77 15.01 8.02 13.39
CA TYR A 77 14.26 8.51 14.54
C TYR A 77 14.71 7.86 15.85
N SER A 78 14.82 6.54 15.90
CA SER A 78 15.19 5.78 17.10
C SER A 78 16.61 6.10 17.57
N TYR A 79 17.56 6.17 16.64
CA TYR A 79 18.95 6.54 16.90
C TYR A 79 19.07 8.00 17.37
N PHE A 80 18.28 8.90 16.76
CA PHE A 80 18.21 10.29 17.21
C PHE A 80 17.76 10.41 18.68
N VAL A 81 16.72 9.68 19.08
CA VAL A 81 16.23 9.63 20.46
C VAL A 81 17.30 9.06 21.41
N LEU A 82 17.97 8.00 20.98
CA LEU A 82 19.05 7.35 21.75
C LEU A 82 20.20 8.34 22.01
N ILE A 83 20.70 9.02 20.98
CA ILE A 83 21.78 10.00 21.10
C ILE A 83 21.35 11.22 21.95
N LYS A 84 20.10 11.68 21.80
CA LYS A 84 19.56 12.78 22.58
C LYS A 84 19.55 12.46 24.08
N ASN A 85 19.13 11.28 24.48
CA ASN A 85 19.07 10.86 25.89
C ASN A 85 20.45 10.68 26.54
N ARG A 86 21.51 10.50 25.72
CA ARG A 86 22.88 10.39 26.19
C ARG A 86 23.67 11.70 26.14
N GLY A 87 23.02 12.79 25.80
CA GLY A 87 23.66 14.13 25.70
C GLY A 87 24.44 14.51 26.96
N LYS A 88 23.92 14.21 28.16
CA LYS A 88 24.61 14.47 29.45
C LYS A 88 25.93 13.70 29.57
N GLU A 89 25.98 12.43 29.18
CA GLU A 89 27.20 11.62 29.21
C GLU A 89 28.26 12.22 28.29
N PHE A 90 27.87 12.62 27.09
CA PHE A 90 28.78 13.25 26.12
C PHE A 90 29.26 14.62 26.61
N GLY A 91 28.38 15.40 27.26
CA GLY A 91 28.75 16.66 27.92
C GLY A 91 29.77 16.44 29.03
N LEU A 92 29.57 15.42 29.87
CA LEU A 92 30.51 15.08 30.95
C LEU A 92 31.87 14.64 30.39
N TYR A 93 31.89 13.79 29.33
CA TYR A 93 33.15 13.39 28.68
C TYR A 93 33.91 14.60 28.12
N ASN A 94 33.18 15.60 27.59
CA ASN A 94 33.82 16.81 27.07
C ASN A 94 34.45 17.66 28.19
N ILE A 95 33.76 17.80 29.35
CA ILE A 95 34.30 18.53 30.52
C ILE A 95 35.54 17.80 31.12
N LEU A 96 35.54 16.47 31.08
CA LEU A 96 36.67 15.66 31.50
C LEU A 96 37.84 15.65 30.49
N GLY A 97 37.80 16.54 29.46
CA GLY A 97 38.87 16.75 28.52
C GLY A 97 38.82 15.90 27.23
N MET A 98 37.74 15.13 26.99
CA MET A 98 37.60 14.40 25.76
C MET A 98 37.18 15.31 24.60
N ASN A 99 38.01 15.36 23.56
CA ASN A 99 37.66 16.08 22.32
C ASN A 99 36.48 15.42 21.59
N LYS A 100 35.73 16.19 20.80
CA LYS A 100 34.61 15.72 19.96
C LYS A 100 35.02 14.52 19.07
N ARG A 101 36.25 14.46 18.57
CA ARG A 101 36.79 13.33 17.80
C ARG A 101 36.85 12.04 18.63
N ASN A 102 37.12 12.12 19.93
CA ASN A 102 37.14 10.95 20.81
C ASN A 102 35.75 10.44 21.11
N ILE A 103 34.76 11.33 21.28
CA ILE A 103 33.35 10.98 21.41
C ILE A 103 32.84 10.30 20.12
N ALA A 104 33.24 10.83 18.95
CA ALA A 104 32.93 10.22 17.66
C ALA A 104 33.47 8.78 17.52
N ARG A 105 34.69 8.51 18.03
CA ARG A 105 35.26 7.15 18.05
C ARG A 105 34.47 6.19 18.96
N ILE A 106 33.96 6.65 20.10
CA ILE A 106 33.08 5.87 20.98
C ILE A 106 31.80 5.51 20.24
N LEU A 107 31.15 6.48 19.59
CA LEU A 107 29.93 6.25 18.82
C LEU A 107 30.15 5.29 17.62
N LEU A 108 31.30 5.40 16.97
CA LEU A 108 31.67 4.47 15.91
C LEU A 108 31.74 3.04 16.43
N CYS A 109 32.42 2.81 17.58
CA CYS A 109 32.49 1.49 18.20
C CYS A 109 31.09 0.98 18.61
N GLU A 110 30.25 1.85 19.21
CA GLU A 110 28.87 1.49 19.60
C GLU A 110 28.02 1.12 18.39
N SER A 111 28.08 1.90 17.31
CA SER A 111 27.33 1.63 16.08
C SER A 111 27.81 0.34 15.41
N LEU A 112 29.12 0.07 15.44
CA LEU A 112 29.69 -1.16 14.90
C LEU A 112 29.27 -2.39 15.72
N PHE A 113 29.28 -2.30 17.05
CA PHE A 113 28.80 -3.39 17.91
C PHE A 113 27.28 -3.63 17.72
N THR A 114 26.48 -2.58 17.66
CA THR A 114 25.03 -2.72 17.43
C THR A 114 24.75 -3.32 16.07
N LEU A 115 25.47 -2.92 15.01
CA LEU A 115 25.35 -3.48 13.67
C LEU A 115 25.71 -4.99 13.65
N ILE A 116 26.85 -5.37 14.21
CA ILE A 116 27.30 -6.77 14.24
C ILE A 116 26.29 -7.64 15.00
N ILE A 117 25.89 -7.23 16.21
CA ILE A 117 24.91 -7.97 17.02
C ILE A 117 23.58 -8.12 16.27
N SER A 118 23.14 -7.05 15.61
CA SER A 118 21.86 -7.05 14.92
C SER A 118 21.92 -7.84 13.61
N LEU A 119 23.02 -7.80 12.88
CA LEU A 119 23.22 -8.65 11.69
C LEU A 119 23.27 -10.13 12.08
N LEU A 120 24.08 -10.50 13.07
CA LEU A 120 24.17 -11.89 13.52
C LEU A 120 22.81 -12.39 14.04
N GLY A 121 22.16 -11.64 14.93
CA GLY A 121 20.87 -12.03 15.49
C GLY A 121 19.75 -12.03 14.45
N GLY A 122 19.70 -11.01 13.58
CA GLY A 122 18.67 -10.87 12.57
C GLY A 122 18.80 -11.89 11.44
N LEU A 123 20.01 -12.14 10.95
CA LEU A 123 20.27 -13.18 9.94
C LEU A 123 19.99 -14.57 10.51
N ALA A 124 20.42 -14.88 11.73
CA ALA A 124 20.10 -16.17 12.36
C ALA A 124 18.60 -16.38 12.49
N ALA A 125 17.87 -15.40 13.01
CA ALA A 125 16.41 -15.47 13.12
C ALA A 125 15.74 -15.50 11.72
N GLY A 126 16.26 -14.74 10.76
CA GLY A 126 15.77 -14.69 9.39
C GLY A 126 15.92 -16.02 8.66
N ILE A 127 17.07 -16.68 8.78
CA ILE A 127 17.33 -18.00 8.20
C ILE A 127 16.38 -19.05 8.82
N LEU A 128 16.19 -19.02 10.14
CA LEU A 128 15.28 -19.97 10.81
C LEU A 128 13.80 -19.76 10.39
N LEU A 129 13.38 -18.51 10.22
CA LEU A 129 11.99 -18.18 9.87
C LEU A 129 11.76 -18.11 8.36
N SER A 130 12.79 -18.08 7.52
CA SER A 130 12.63 -18.00 6.07
C SER A 130 11.83 -19.16 5.51
N ARG A 131 12.02 -20.37 6.05
CA ARG A 131 11.25 -21.56 5.63
C ARG A 131 9.77 -21.43 6.00
N LEU A 132 9.45 -20.93 7.18
CA LEU A 132 8.07 -20.68 7.58
C LEU A 132 7.42 -19.64 6.65
N ALA A 133 8.13 -18.57 6.35
CA ALA A 133 7.66 -17.52 5.45
C ALA A 133 7.44 -18.05 4.02
N GLU A 134 8.36 -18.90 3.53
CA GLU A 134 8.25 -19.58 2.25
C GLU A 134 7.01 -20.48 2.20
N LEU A 135 6.79 -21.30 3.23
CA LEU A 135 5.60 -22.15 3.36
C LEU A 135 4.29 -21.33 3.36
N CYS A 136 4.28 -20.21 4.07
CA CYS A 136 3.12 -19.29 4.09
C CYS A 136 2.87 -18.71 2.69
N LEU A 137 3.92 -18.31 1.97
CA LEU A 137 3.77 -17.78 0.62
C LEU A 137 3.30 -18.86 -0.36
N PHE A 138 3.88 -20.07 -0.34
CA PHE A 138 3.42 -21.18 -1.18
C PHE A 138 1.94 -21.46 -0.96
N ARG A 139 1.49 -21.49 0.29
CA ARG A 139 0.09 -21.73 0.61
C ARG A 139 -0.85 -20.62 0.13
N LEU A 140 -0.37 -19.36 0.17
CA LEU A 140 -1.09 -18.21 -0.40
C LEU A 140 -1.21 -18.31 -1.93
N LEU A 141 -0.17 -18.80 -2.60
CA LEU A 141 -0.14 -18.99 -4.04
C LEU A 141 -0.90 -20.25 -4.51
N GLY A 142 -1.47 -21.05 -3.59
CA GLY A 142 -2.17 -22.27 -3.91
C GLY A 142 -1.26 -23.42 -4.36
N ASN A 143 0.04 -23.34 -4.12
CA ASN A 143 1.04 -24.33 -4.52
C ASN A 143 1.47 -25.20 -3.34
N GLU A 144 1.89 -26.45 -3.64
CA GLU A 144 2.52 -27.29 -2.64
C GLU A 144 3.97 -26.87 -2.36
N PRO A 145 4.39 -26.89 -1.09
CA PRO A 145 5.73 -26.46 -0.71
C PRO A 145 6.81 -27.43 -1.23
N ILE A 146 7.70 -26.93 -2.05
CA ILE A 146 8.82 -27.69 -2.65
C ILE A 146 10.11 -27.30 -1.94
N GLY A 147 10.99 -28.26 -1.67
CA GLY A 147 12.37 -28.06 -1.22
C GLY A 147 12.59 -28.03 0.30
N ASN A 148 13.85 -27.90 0.69
CA ASN A 148 14.33 -27.90 2.07
C ASN A 148 14.80 -26.49 2.47
N LEU A 149 15.11 -26.30 3.78
CA LEU A 149 15.70 -25.08 4.27
C LEU A 149 17.03 -24.81 3.53
N SER A 150 17.11 -23.70 2.82
CA SER A 150 18.30 -23.25 2.11
C SER A 150 18.77 -21.90 2.62
N VAL A 151 20.07 -21.64 2.51
CA VAL A 151 20.67 -20.36 2.87
C VAL A 151 21.14 -19.68 1.59
N ASP A 152 20.57 -18.51 1.28
CA ASP A 152 20.98 -17.73 0.11
C ASP A 152 22.03 -16.67 0.50
N ALA A 153 23.25 -16.84 0.01
CA ALA A 153 24.34 -15.88 0.21
C ALA A 153 24.03 -14.50 -0.39
N GLY A 154 23.28 -14.44 -1.49
CA GLY A 154 22.85 -13.18 -2.10
C GLY A 154 21.90 -12.39 -1.22
N ALA A 155 20.94 -13.04 -0.56
CA ALA A 155 20.04 -12.41 0.40
C ALA A 155 20.81 -11.89 1.64
N ILE A 156 21.82 -12.65 2.11
CA ILE A 156 22.72 -12.18 3.19
C ILE A 156 23.47 -10.93 2.74
N ALA A 157 24.05 -10.92 1.55
CA ALA A 157 24.81 -9.80 1.02
C ALA A 157 23.95 -8.53 0.86
N ILE A 158 22.75 -8.64 0.28
CA ILE A 158 21.80 -7.53 0.13
C ILE A 158 21.45 -6.96 1.50
N THR A 159 21.08 -7.81 2.45
CA THR A 159 20.68 -7.39 3.80
C THR A 159 21.84 -6.70 4.52
N ALA A 160 23.03 -7.29 4.50
CA ALA A 160 24.21 -6.71 5.12
C ALA A 160 24.60 -5.37 4.49
N ALA A 161 24.54 -5.25 3.16
CA ALA A 161 24.84 -4.00 2.45
C ALA A 161 23.87 -2.88 2.84
N VAL A 162 22.55 -3.15 2.83
CA VAL A 162 21.52 -2.16 3.18
C VAL A 162 21.69 -1.67 4.62
N PHE A 163 21.80 -2.57 5.60
CA PHE A 163 21.92 -2.16 7.01
C PHE A 163 23.26 -1.52 7.35
N THR A 164 24.32 -1.89 6.64
CA THR A 164 25.61 -1.19 6.74
C THR A 164 25.49 0.24 6.22
N ALA A 165 24.88 0.43 5.05
CA ALA A 165 24.63 1.77 4.48
C ALA A 165 23.77 2.63 5.42
N ILE A 166 22.68 2.08 5.96
CA ILE A 166 21.82 2.75 6.94
C ILE A 166 22.65 3.17 8.16
N THR A 167 23.45 2.27 8.73
CA THR A 167 24.29 2.54 9.91
C THR A 167 25.29 3.66 9.65
N ILE A 168 25.90 3.70 8.47
CA ILE A 168 26.81 4.78 8.07
C ILE A 168 26.08 6.13 8.03
N ILE A 169 24.89 6.18 7.44
CA ILE A 169 24.07 7.41 7.36
C ILE A 169 23.70 7.89 8.78
N LEU A 170 23.29 6.98 9.67
CA LEU A 170 22.98 7.29 11.07
C LEU A 170 24.19 7.84 11.81
N LEU A 171 25.34 7.21 11.65
CA LEU A 171 26.61 7.62 12.27
C LEU A 171 27.04 9.01 11.79
N LEU A 172 26.97 9.28 10.49
CA LEU A 172 27.26 10.61 9.92
C LEU A 172 26.34 11.68 10.51
N SER A 173 25.03 11.38 10.63
CA SER A 173 24.07 12.30 11.23
C SER A 173 24.41 12.62 12.70
N ALA A 174 24.86 11.64 13.47
CA ALA A 174 25.28 11.81 14.84
C ALA A 174 26.56 12.66 14.94
N PHE A 175 27.51 12.46 14.05
CA PHE A 175 28.75 13.27 14.02
C PHE A 175 28.46 14.75 13.75
N VAL A 176 27.60 15.05 12.77
CA VAL A 176 27.17 16.41 12.48
C VAL A 176 26.50 17.05 13.70
N ARG A 177 25.66 16.31 14.39
CA ARG A 177 24.94 16.79 15.58
C ARG A 177 25.89 17.09 16.73
N ILE A 178 26.78 16.16 17.10
CA ILE A 178 27.74 16.36 18.19
C ILE A 178 28.72 17.49 17.84
N GLY A 179 29.09 17.61 16.57
CA GLY A 179 29.92 18.70 16.09
C GLY A 179 29.33 20.09 16.35
N ARG A 180 28.00 20.24 16.28
CA ARG A 180 27.29 21.52 16.44
C ARG A 180 26.94 21.87 17.89
N LEU A 181 26.96 20.91 18.83
CA LEU A 181 26.57 21.16 20.22
C LEU A 181 27.77 21.56 21.07
N SER A 182 27.59 22.58 21.97
CA SER A 182 28.58 22.96 23.00
C SER A 182 28.39 22.04 24.23
N ALA A 183 29.49 21.82 24.99
CA ALA A 183 29.47 21.03 26.22
C ALA A 183 28.46 21.56 27.25
N ILE A 184 28.36 22.89 27.37
CA ILE A 184 27.46 23.60 28.29
C ILE A 184 26.00 23.33 27.89
N ASN A 185 25.66 23.41 26.61
CA ASN A 185 24.31 23.15 26.13
C ASN A 185 23.88 21.68 26.32
N LEU A 186 24.84 20.74 26.24
CA LEU A 186 24.59 19.30 26.49
C LEU A 186 24.27 19.01 27.97
N LEU A 187 24.92 19.73 28.92
CA LEU A 187 24.68 19.57 30.36
C LEU A 187 23.43 20.32 30.84
N GLN A 188 23.18 21.47 30.28
CA GLN A 188 22.05 22.33 30.69
C GLN A 188 20.72 21.95 30.02
N SER A 189 20.72 21.04 29.07
CA SER A 189 19.54 20.69 28.29
C SER A 189 18.30 20.26 29.08
N GLU A 190 18.46 19.85 30.35
CA GLU A 190 17.33 19.53 31.25
C GLU A 190 17.06 20.62 32.33
N LYS A 191 18.09 21.44 32.70
CA LYS A 191 17.95 22.45 33.75
C LYS A 191 17.46 23.81 33.24
N GLN A 192 17.55 24.08 31.95
CA GLN A 192 16.87 25.24 31.36
C GLN A 192 15.37 25.02 31.50
N GLY A 193 14.73 25.68 32.46
CA GLY A 193 13.29 25.66 32.61
C GLY A 193 12.63 25.83 31.24
N GLU A 194 11.82 24.89 30.83
CA GLU A 194 11.18 24.92 29.52
C GLU A 194 10.39 26.22 29.42
N LYS A 195 10.82 27.12 28.51
CA LYS A 195 10.01 28.28 28.18
C LYS A 195 8.61 27.80 27.79
N PRO A 196 7.55 28.42 28.33
CA PRO A 196 6.19 28.01 28.04
C PRO A 196 6.02 27.88 26.52
N PRO A 197 5.54 26.73 26.02
CA PRO A 197 5.48 26.51 24.59
C PRO A 197 4.62 27.58 23.94
N ARG A 198 5.16 28.34 23.01
CA ARG A 198 4.36 29.28 22.20
C ARG A 198 3.56 28.41 21.21
N ALA A 199 2.23 28.45 21.28
CA ALA A 199 1.40 27.83 20.27
C ALA A 199 1.57 28.64 18.97
N ASN A 200 2.06 28.01 17.94
CA ASN A 200 2.06 28.60 16.61
C ASN A 200 0.73 28.25 15.92
N PHE A 201 -0.27 29.13 16.15
CA PHE A 201 -1.61 28.94 15.58
C PHE A 201 -1.59 28.93 14.04
N ILE A 202 -0.65 29.67 13.43
CA ILE A 202 -0.51 29.69 11.96
C ILE A 202 -0.10 28.30 11.46
N PHE A 203 0.91 27.66 12.09
CA PHE A 203 1.32 26.30 11.73
C PHE A 203 0.21 25.27 11.96
N ALA A 204 -0.56 25.42 13.04
CA ALA A 204 -1.71 24.54 13.29
C ALA A 204 -2.79 24.71 12.22
N LEU A 205 -3.09 25.95 11.81
CA LEU A 205 -4.06 26.27 10.77
C LEU A 205 -3.60 25.74 9.41
N VAL A 206 -2.33 25.97 9.04
CA VAL A 206 -1.75 25.42 7.80
C VAL A 206 -1.82 23.89 7.78
N GLY A 207 -1.50 23.23 8.89
CA GLY A 207 -1.63 21.76 9.00
C GLY A 207 -3.07 21.28 8.77
N LEU A 208 -4.05 22.01 9.31
CA LEU A 208 -5.48 21.68 9.13
C LEU A 208 -5.93 21.92 7.69
N ILE A 209 -5.47 23.00 7.05
CA ILE A 209 -5.76 23.28 5.63
C ILE A 209 -5.15 22.20 4.73
N LEU A 210 -3.91 21.79 4.98
CA LEU A 210 -3.27 20.72 4.21
C LEU A 210 -4.03 19.39 4.33
N LEU A 211 -4.52 19.03 5.53
CA LEU A 211 -5.36 17.84 5.72
C LEU A 211 -6.70 17.99 4.99
N ALA A 212 -7.32 19.18 5.05
CA ALA A 212 -8.58 19.42 4.34
C ALA A 212 -8.41 19.29 2.81
N ILE A 213 -7.32 19.82 2.26
CA ILE A 213 -6.97 19.68 0.84
C ILE A 213 -6.72 18.20 0.50
N ALA A 214 -5.98 17.47 1.33
CA ALA A 214 -5.72 16.04 1.10
C ALA A 214 -7.01 15.21 1.09
N TYR A 215 -7.92 15.47 2.03
CA TYR A 215 -9.21 14.80 2.09
C TYR A 215 -10.12 15.20 0.93
N TYR A 216 -10.12 16.46 0.54
CA TYR A 216 -10.83 16.92 -0.65
C TYR A 216 -10.34 16.20 -1.91
N ILE A 217 -9.02 16.10 -2.12
CA ILE A 217 -8.43 15.33 -3.21
C ILE A 217 -8.89 13.87 -3.14
N ALA A 218 -8.84 13.24 -1.96
CA ALA A 218 -9.22 11.83 -1.81
C ALA A 218 -10.69 11.55 -2.15
N ILE A 219 -11.60 12.49 -1.85
CA ILE A 219 -13.03 12.32 -2.12
C ILE A 219 -13.35 12.65 -3.58
N THR A 220 -12.81 13.74 -4.13
CA THR A 220 -13.20 14.28 -5.44
C THR A 220 -12.45 13.65 -6.61
N THR A 221 -11.30 13.01 -6.39
CA THR A 221 -10.56 12.36 -7.48
C THR A 221 -11.42 11.29 -8.14
N GLN A 222 -11.51 11.36 -9.44
CA GLN A 222 -12.22 10.38 -10.27
C GLN A 222 -11.30 9.22 -10.66
N ALA A 223 -11.87 8.09 -11.12
CA ALA A 223 -11.10 6.96 -11.63
C ALA A 223 -10.31 7.36 -12.87
N GLY A 224 -9.14 6.74 -13.08
CA GLY A 224 -8.24 7.02 -14.19
C GLY A 224 -6.78 7.02 -13.74
N ILE A 225 -5.83 7.00 -14.67
CA ILE A 225 -4.39 6.84 -14.37
C ILE A 225 -3.82 7.90 -13.40
N VAL A 226 -4.40 9.11 -13.41
CA VAL A 226 -4.01 10.21 -12.50
C VAL A 226 -4.38 9.94 -11.04
N ILE A 227 -5.25 8.93 -10.75
CA ILE A 227 -5.57 8.57 -9.36
C ILE A 227 -4.30 8.19 -8.58
N ILE A 228 -3.35 7.53 -9.24
CA ILE A 228 -2.09 7.12 -8.62
C ILE A 228 -1.29 8.34 -8.17
N GLY A 229 -1.10 9.31 -9.06
CA GLY A 229 -0.40 10.55 -8.74
C GLY A 229 -1.09 11.38 -7.65
N LYS A 230 -2.42 11.53 -7.75
CA LYS A 230 -3.23 12.23 -6.73
C LYS A 230 -3.24 11.51 -5.39
N PHE A 231 -3.23 10.17 -5.39
CA PHE A 231 -3.10 9.37 -4.17
C PHE A 231 -1.78 9.68 -3.44
N PHE A 232 -0.63 9.63 -4.14
CA PHE A 232 0.66 9.94 -3.53
C PHE A 232 0.75 11.39 -3.07
N LEU A 233 0.17 12.34 -3.82
CA LEU A 233 0.09 13.73 -3.41
C LEU A 233 -0.75 13.87 -2.13
N ALA A 234 -1.91 13.25 -2.06
CA ALA A 234 -2.76 13.25 -0.87
C ALA A 234 -2.03 12.64 0.35
N VAL A 235 -1.33 11.51 0.16
CA VAL A 235 -0.51 10.89 1.21
C VAL A 235 0.57 11.85 1.72
N LEU A 236 1.29 12.54 0.82
CA LEU A 236 2.31 13.52 1.19
C LEU A 236 1.70 14.67 2.02
N LEU A 237 0.56 15.20 1.59
CA LEU A 237 -0.14 16.28 2.31
C LEU A 237 -0.65 15.81 3.68
N VAL A 238 -1.17 14.55 3.78
CA VAL A 238 -1.57 13.95 5.06
C VAL A 238 -0.37 13.83 5.99
N ILE A 239 0.78 13.36 5.51
CA ILE A 239 2.00 13.25 6.33
C ILE A 239 2.39 14.62 6.88
N ILE A 240 2.56 15.64 6.02
CA ILE A 240 2.98 16.98 6.43
C ILE A 240 1.94 17.61 7.35
N GLY A 241 0.66 17.57 6.99
CA GLY A 241 -0.45 18.12 7.78
C GLY A 241 -0.56 17.48 9.17
N THR A 242 -0.40 16.15 9.24
CA THR A 242 -0.41 15.40 10.51
C THR A 242 0.76 15.80 11.41
N TYR A 243 1.98 15.93 10.87
CA TYR A 243 3.12 16.43 11.65
C TYR A 243 2.86 17.85 12.18
N MET A 244 2.37 18.76 11.35
CA MET A 244 2.07 20.13 11.76
C MET A 244 0.97 20.17 12.82
N LEU A 245 -0.08 19.34 12.67
CA LEU A 245 -1.18 19.28 13.62
C LEU A 245 -0.76 18.69 14.97
N PHE A 246 0.00 17.60 15.00
CA PHE A 246 0.46 17.01 16.25
C PHE A 246 1.52 17.87 16.95
N VAL A 247 2.43 18.53 16.23
CA VAL A 247 3.48 19.37 16.82
C VAL A 247 2.93 20.70 17.31
N SER A 248 2.12 21.40 16.51
CA SER A 248 1.64 22.75 16.83
C SER A 248 0.17 22.80 17.21
N GLY A 249 -0.69 22.02 16.55
CA GLY A 249 -2.14 22.00 16.79
C GLY A 249 -2.48 21.43 18.16
N SER A 250 -1.78 20.41 18.63
CA SER A 250 -2.01 19.83 19.97
C SER A 250 -1.70 20.87 21.09
N VAL A 251 -0.66 21.67 20.93
CA VAL A 251 -0.33 22.77 21.85
C VAL A 251 -1.37 23.88 21.75
N ALA A 252 -1.82 24.20 20.53
CA ALA A 252 -2.87 25.19 20.31
C ALA A 252 -4.20 24.77 20.96
N LEU A 253 -4.59 23.49 20.83
CA LEU A 253 -5.78 22.90 21.46
C LEU A 253 -5.69 22.99 23.01
N CYS A 254 -4.56 22.59 23.58
CA CYS A 254 -4.35 22.71 25.04
C CYS A 254 -4.51 24.15 25.51
N ARG A 255 -3.98 25.14 24.77
CA ARG A 255 -4.13 26.56 25.09
C ARG A 255 -5.57 27.07 24.96
N LEU A 256 -6.32 26.59 23.97
CA LEU A 256 -7.75 26.90 23.83
C LEU A 256 -8.53 26.36 25.03
N LEU A 257 -8.24 25.11 25.47
CA LEU A 257 -8.84 24.54 26.67
C LEU A 257 -8.49 25.31 27.94
N MET A 258 -7.26 25.85 28.03
CA MET A 258 -6.85 26.72 29.17
C MET A 258 -7.59 28.06 29.18
N LYS A 259 -8.02 28.60 28.04
CA LYS A 259 -8.81 29.84 27.97
C LYS A 259 -10.23 29.65 28.53
N ASN A 260 -10.76 28.44 28.47
CA ASN A 260 -12.07 28.13 29.07
C ASN A 260 -11.93 27.96 30.60
N LYS A 261 -12.07 29.00 31.34
CA LYS A 261 -11.88 29.03 32.80
C LYS A 261 -12.76 28.02 33.54
N ARG A 262 -14.01 27.82 33.11
CA ARG A 262 -14.95 26.88 33.73
C ARG A 262 -14.54 25.42 33.57
N TYR A 263 -13.81 25.09 32.50
CA TYR A 263 -13.26 23.76 32.26
C TYR A 263 -11.90 23.59 32.95
N TYR A 264 -11.00 24.57 32.78
CA TYR A 264 -9.60 24.51 33.21
C TYR A 264 -9.41 24.45 34.73
N TYR A 265 -10.17 25.26 35.51
CA TYR A 265 -9.99 25.35 36.97
C TYR A 265 -10.61 24.18 37.75
N LYS A 266 -11.15 23.15 37.12
CA LYS A 266 -11.48 21.90 37.79
C LYS A 266 -10.17 21.18 38.19
N ALA A 267 -10.01 20.74 39.45
CA ALA A 267 -8.76 20.18 39.98
C ALA A 267 -8.11 19.12 39.09
N ASN A 268 -8.90 18.18 38.56
CA ASN A 268 -8.42 17.14 37.64
C ASN A 268 -7.99 17.65 36.27
N HIS A 269 -8.63 18.70 35.75
CA HIS A 269 -8.35 19.28 34.43
C HIS A 269 -7.15 20.22 34.46
N PHE A 270 -6.98 20.96 35.55
CA PHE A 270 -5.85 21.89 35.74
C PHE A 270 -4.50 21.18 35.59
N VAL A 271 -4.31 20.12 36.38
CA VAL A 271 -3.05 19.36 36.36
C VAL A 271 -2.85 18.65 35.01
N SER A 272 -3.95 18.07 34.46
CA SER A 272 -3.88 17.33 33.21
C SER A 272 -3.58 18.22 32.00
N VAL A 273 -4.31 19.32 31.80
CA VAL A 273 -4.15 20.21 30.63
C VAL A 273 -2.85 20.99 30.70
N SER A 274 -2.48 21.49 31.90
CA SER A 274 -1.19 22.16 32.10
C SER A 274 -0.02 21.24 31.77
N GLY A 275 -0.03 20.00 32.31
CA GLY A 275 0.99 19.00 32.01
C GLY A 275 1.05 18.60 30.55
N MET A 276 -0.12 18.46 29.92
CA MET A 276 -0.25 18.03 28.53
C MET A 276 0.32 19.07 27.54
N THR A 277 0.22 20.35 27.84
CA THR A 277 0.78 21.44 26.99
C THR A 277 2.29 21.29 26.80
N TYR A 278 3.04 20.99 27.86
CA TYR A 278 4.48 20.76 27.76
C TYR A 278 4.82 19.42 27.09
N ARG A 279 4.08 18.36 27.40
CA ARG A 279 4.25 17.05 26.77
C ARG A 279 4.01 17.08 25.28
N MET A 280 2.95 17.73 24.81
CA MET A 280 2.58 17.78 23.39
C MET A 280 3.63 18.49 22.56
N LYS A 281 4.20 19.60 23.05
CA LYS A 281 5.30 20.30 22.34
C LYS A 281 6.48 19.37 22.09
N ARG A 282 6.85 18.57 23.08
CA ARG A 282 8.04 17.71 23.02
C ARG A 282 7.80 16.42 22.23
N ASN A 283 6.60 15.87 22.32
CA ASN A 283 6.27 14.54 21.82
C ASN A 283 5.42 14.57 20.55
N GLY A 284 5.03 15.75 20.06
CA GLY A 284 4.15 15.89 18.90
C GLY A 284 4.65 15.14 17.67
N ALA A 285 5.96 15.23 17.38
CA ALA A 285 6.55 14.53 16.25
C ALA A 285 6.49 13.00 16.39
N GLY A 286 6.75 12.45 17.58
CA GLY A 286 6.64 11.01 17.83
C GLY A 286 5.20 10.50 17.71
N LEU A 287 4.21 11.30 18.17
CA LEU A 287 2.78 10.97 18.01
C LEU A 287 2.35 11.00 16.54
N ALA A 288 2.82 12.01 15.80
CA ALA A 288 2.58 12.07 14.36
C ALA A 288 3.14 10.85 13.63
N SER A 289 4.39 10.45 13.97
CA SER A 289 5.00 9.23 13.40
C SER A 289 4.16 7.98 13.70
N VAL A 290 3.69 7.80 14.93
CA VAL A 290 2.82 6.68 15.31
C VAL A 290 1.50 6.72 14.52
N CYS A 291 0.88 7.88 14.37
CA CYS A 291 -0.34 8.06 13.59
C CYS A 291 -0.13 7.66 12.12
N ILE A 292 0.92 8.17 11.49
CA ILE A 292 1.24 7.91 10.09
C ILE A 292 1.54 6.42 9.87
N LEU A 293 2.40 5.81 10.70
CA LEU A 293 2.72 4.39 10.62
C LEU A 293 1.46 3.52 10.80
N SER A 294 0.60 3.86 11.77
CA SER A 294 -0.67 3.17 11.96
C SER A 294 -1.58 3.28 10.74
N THR A 295 -1.70 4.48 10.16
CA THR A 295 -2.50 4.69 8.92
C THR A 295 -1.94 3.88 7.76
N MET A 296 -0.61 3.86 7.58
CA MET A 296 0.03 3.09 6.50
C MET A 296 -0.24 1.58 6.62
N VAL A 297 -0.13 1.02 7.83
CA VAL A 297 -0.46 -0.40 8.09
C VAL A 297 -1.92 -0.67 7.71
N LEU A 298 -2.84 0.16 8.18
CA LEU A 298 -4.27 -0.01 7.94
C LEU A 298 -4.62 0.05 6.47
N VAL A 299 -4.16 1.08 5.76
CA VAL A 299 -4.40 1.27 4.32
C VAL A 299 -3.82 0.10 3.52
N MET A 300 -2.57 -0.27 3.80
CA MET A 300 -1.86 -1.30 3.06
C MET A 300 -2.51 -2.68 3.25
N LEU A 301 -2.76 -3.09 4.51
CA LEU A 301 -3.37 -4.39 4.80
C LEU A 301 -4.79 -4.49 4.25
N SER A 302 -5.62 -3.47 4.47
CA SER A 302 -7.00 -3.51 3.99
C SER A 302 -7.08 -3.54 2.46
N SER A 303 -6.22 -2.79 1.76
CA SER A 303 -6.16 -2.79 0.30
C SER A 303 -5.70 -4.13 -0.26
N THR A 304 -4.61 -4.69 0.28
CA THR A 304 -4.06 -5.96 -0.21
C THR A 304 -4.95 -7.16 0.11
N ILE A 305 -5.61 -7.17 1.27
CA ILE A 305 -6.63 -8.18 1.61
C ILE A 305 -7.82 -8.08 0.65
N SER A 306 -8.28 -6.86 0.34
CA SER A 306 -9.40 -6.65 -0.56
C SER A 306 -9.06 -7.11 -1.99
N LEU A 307 -7.88 -6.76 -2.50
CA LEU A 307 -7.40 -7.21 -3.80
C LEU A 307 -7.33 -8.73 -3.87
N PHE A 308 -6.71 -9.39 -2.91
CA PHE A 308 -6.56 -10.84 -2.91
C PHE A 308 -7.90 -11.58 -2.76
N SER A 309 -8.76 -11.13 -1.84
CA SER A 309 -10.07 -11.75 -1.61
C SER A 309 -11.05 -11.51 -2.77
N GLY A 310 -10.84 -10.45 -3.55
CA GLY A 310 -11.69 -10.10 -4.69
C GLY A 310 -11.34 -10.83 -5.99
N ILE A 311 -10.28 -11.65 -6.05
CA ILE A 311 -9.80 -12.26 -7.30
C ILE A 311 -10.92 -13.00 -8.04
N GLN A 312 -11.69 -13.83 -7.35
CA GLN A 312 -12.75 -14.64 -7.97
C GLN A 312 -13.94 -13.83 -8.51
N THR A 313 -14.12 -12.61 -8.01
CA THR A 313 -15.19 -11.69 -8.45
C THR A 313 -14.68 -10.60 -9.39
N SER A 314 -13.39 -10.67 -9.76
CA SER A 314 -12.78 -9.70 -10.67
C SER A 314 -13.34 -9.84 -12.09
N THR A 315 -13.62 -8.71 -12.71
CA THR A 315 -14.03 -8.64 -14.11
C THR A 315 -12.91 -9.02 -15.09
N PHE A 316 -11.67 -9.12 -14.61
CA PHE A 316 -10.52 -9.55 -15.41
C PHE A 316 -10.39 -11.08 -15.52
N VAL A 317 -11.14 -11.83 -14.71
CA VAL A 317 -11.17 -13.29 -14.82
C VAL A 317 -11.92 -13.70 -16.07
N ARG A 318 -11.31 -14.53 -16.90
CA ARG A 318 -11.93 -15.02 -18.13
C ARG A 318 -13.22 -15.77 -17.86
N SER A 319 -14.23 -15.56 -18.71
CA SER A 319 -15.58 -16.12 -18.55
C SER A 319 -15.64 -17.61 -18.89
N ARG A 320 -14.68 -18.11 -19.66
CA ARG A 320 -14.58 -19.50 -20.10
C ARG A 320 -13.23 -20.09 -19.74
N ASP A 321 -13.17 -21.42 -19.64
CA ASP A 321 -11.94 -22.15 -19.30
C ASP A 321 -10.84 -21.92 -20.34
N ILE A 322 -11.22 -21.97 -21.61
CA ILE A 322 -10.36 -21.65 -22.76
C ILE A 322 -10.96 -20.46 -23.50
N SER A 323 -10.15 -19.48 -23.80
CA SER A 323 -10.52 -18.27 -24.54
C SER A 323 -9.55 -18.07 -25.67
N VAL A 324 -10.07 -17.89 -26.88
CA VAL A 324 -9.32 -17.54 -28.09
C VAL A 324 -9.81 -16.17 -28.57
N THR A 325 -8.92 -15.22 -28.66
CA THR A 325 -9.20 -13.91 -29.23
C THR A 325 -8.51 -13.80 -30.58
N LEU A 326 -9.27 -13.59 -31.63
CA LEU A 326 -8.77 -13.38 -32.99
C LEU A 326 -8.85 -11.89 -33.31
N THR A 327 -7.71 -11.26 -33.50
CA THR A 327 -7.64 -9.86 -33.88
C THR A 327 -7.60 -9.74 -35.39
N TYR A 328 -8.47 -8.91 -36.01
CA TYR A 328 -8.63 -8.82 -37.46
C TYR A 328 -9.01 -7.39 -37.90
N ASN A 329 -8.99 -7.11 -39.20
CA ASN A 329 -9.15 -5.74 -39.73
C ASN A 329 -10.18 -5.58 -40.88
N SER A 330 -10.94 -6.62 -41.19
CA SER A 330 -11.90 -6.62 -42.29
C SER A 330 -13.07 -7.57 -42.03
N PHE A 331 -14.28 -7.22 -42.51
CA PHE A 331 -15.44 -8.09 -42.55
C PHE A 331 -15.63 -8.76 -43.94
N GLU A 332 -14.57 -8.86 -44.73
CA GLU A 332 -14.66 -9.61 -45.99
C GLU A 332 -14.98 -11.08 -45.77
N ASP A 333 -15.74 -11.70 -46.68
CA ASP A 333 -16.13 -13.09 -46.62
C ASP A 333 -14.96 -14.06 -46.38
N LYS A 334 -13.79 -13.73 -46.92
CA LYS A 334 -12.56 -14.49 -46.71
C LYS A 334 -12.09 -14.45 -45.26
N THR A 335 -12.13 -13.26 -44.65
CA THR A 335 -11.74 -13.06 -43.25
C THR A 335 -12.72 -13.77 -42.30
N ILE A 336 -14.02 -13.65 -42.55
CA ILE A 336 -15.06 -14.31 -41.75
C ILE A 336 -14.92 -15.84 -41.83
N ARG A 337 -14.65 -16.40 -43.04
CA ARG A 337 -14.37 -17.82 -43.20
C ARG A 337 -13.12 -18.25 -42.45
N ASN A 338 -12.04 -17.52 -42.55
CA ASN A 338 -10.80 -17.81 -41.83
C ASN A 338 -11.01 -17.79 -40.29
N ILE A 339 -11.80 -16.86 -39.76
CA ILE A 339 -12.17 -16.81 -38.33
C ILE A 339 -12.95 -18.08 -37.95
N SER A 340 -13.95 -18.45 -38.76
CA SER A 340 -14.74 -19.66 -38.52
C SER A 340 -13.88 -20.92 -38.55
N ASP A 341 -12.94 -21.01 -39.50
CA ASP A 341 -12.01 -22.14 -39.62
C ASP A 341 -11.07 -22.24 -38.42
N LEU A 342 -10.57 -21.11 -37.90
CA LEU A 342 -9.74 -21.07 -36.68
C LEU A 342 -10.54 -21.48 -35.43
N CYS A 343 -11.78 -21.04 -35.30
CA CYS A 343 -12.68 -21.50 -34.23
C CYS A 343 -12.97 -22.99 -34.33
N GLY A 344 -13.22 -23.49 -35.57
CA GLY A 344 -13.35 -24.93 -35.86
C GLY A 344 -12.11 -25.71 -35.45
N THR A 345 -10.93 -25.23 -35.85
CA THR A 345 -9.63 -25.81 -35.48
C THR A 345 -9.47 -25.89 -33.94
N ALA A 346 -9.89 -24.85 -33.20
CA ALA A 346 -9.83 -24.88 -31.74
C ALA A 346 -10.74 -25.98 -31.14
N LEU A 347 -11.95 -26.13 -31.64
CA LEU A 347 -12.88 -27.20 -31.21
C LEU A 347 -12.35 -28.60 -31.57
N ASP A 348 -11.83 -28.77 -32.77
CA ASP A 348 -11.32 -30.07 -33.23
C ASP A 348 -10.03 -30.46 -32.48
N THR A 349 -9.20 -29.47 -32.13
CA THR A 349 -8.05 -29.69 -31.23
C THR A 349 -8.48 -30.15 -29.85
N ALA A 350 -9.52 -29.57 -29.26
CA ALA A 350 -10.04 -30.01 -27.99
C ALA A 350 -10.58 -31.42 -28.06
N LYS A 351 -11.36 -31.76 -29.10
CA LYS A 351 -11.91 -33.12 -29.33
C LYS A 351 -10.82 -34.17 -29.58
N SER A 352 -9.78 -33.82 -30.34
CA SER A 352 -8.67 -34.76 -30.64
C SER A 352 -7.84 -35.07 -29.38
N ASN A 353 -7.86 -34.18 -28.39
CA ASN A 353 -7.30 -34.40 -27.06
C ASN A 353 -8.30 -35.07 -26.07
N ASN A 354 -9.40 -35.64 -26.58
CA ASN A 354 -10.45 -36.32 -25.82
C ASN A 354 -11.24 -35.43 -24.84
N TYR A 355 -11.28 -34.12 -25.06
CA TYR A 355 -12.13 -33.22 -24.29
C TYR A 355 -13.44 -32.93 -25.03
N SER A 356 -14.52 -32.71 -24.27
CA SER A 356 -15.82 -32.32 -24.81
C SER A 356 -16.06 -30.83 -24.57
N PRO A 357 -15.89 -29.96 -25.58
CA PRO A 357 -16.17 -28.54 -25.42
C PRO A 357 -17.67 -28.31 -25.12
N ILE A 358 -17.94 -27.56 -24.05
CA ILE A 358 -19.30 -27.17 -23.64
C ILE A 358 -19.35 -25.63 -23.45
N ASN A 359 -20.55 -25.08 -23.39
CA ASN A 359 -20.78 -23.67 -23.15
C ASN A 359 -20.03 -22.72 -24.12
N ALA A 360 -19.91 -23.16 -25.39
CA ALA A 360 -19.22 -22.31 -26.38
C ALA A 360 -19.90 -20.96 -26.54
N LEU A 361 -19.10 -19.92 -26.55
CA LEU A 361 -19.55 -18.53 -26.69
C LEU A 361 -18.64 -17.80 -27.68
N SER A 362 -19.25 -17.12 -28.67
CA SER A 362 -18.53 -16.28 -29.61
C SER A 362 -19.23 -14.94 -29.81
N TYR A 363 -18.45 -13.88 -29.95
CA TYR A 363 -18.94 -12.53 -30.23
C TYR A 363 -17.84 -11.66 -30.83
N ASP A 364 -18.27 -10.68 -31.64
CA ASP A 364 -17.37 -9.68 -32.21
C ASP A 364 -17.45 -8.38 -31.41
N TYR A 365 -16.32 -7.73 -31.23
CA TYR A 365 -16.25 -6.45 -30.55
C TYR A 365 -15.10 -5.58 -31.05
N LEU A 366 -15.27 -4.28 -30.84
CA LEU A 366 -14.22 -3.28 -31.03
C LEU A 366 -14.02 -2.52 -29.73
N GLU A 367 -12.80 -2.49 -29.24
CA GLU A 367 -12.38 -1.75 -28.05
C GLU A 367 -11.60 -0.51 -28.49
N VAL A 368 -12.07 0.68 -28.13
CA VAL A 368 -11.44 1.95 -28.49
C VAL A 368 -11.39 2.88 -27.31
N GLY A 369 -10.22 3.42 -27.01
CA GLY A 369 -10.09 4.55 -26.07
C GLY A 369 -10.66 5.82 -26.73
N GLY A 370 -11.35 6.63 -25.93
CA GLY A 370 -11.91 7.89 -26.37
C GLY A 370 -12.45 8.70 -25.19
N TYR A 371 -13.31 9.67 -25.46
CA TYR A 371 -13.95 10.43 -24.38
C TYR A 371 -15.43 10.70 -24.69
N PHE A 372 -16.21 10.87 -23.63
CA PHE A 372 -17.65 11.12 -23.68
C PHE A 372 -17.94 12.48 -23.10
N SER A 373 -18.36 13.43 -23.95
CA SER A 373 -18.74 14.78 -23.54
C SER A 373 -19.94 15.27 -24.35
N ASP A 374 -20.80 16.05 -23.71
CA ASP A 374 -22.00 16.65 -24.34
C ASP A 374 -22.85 15.63 -25.11
N ASN A 375 -23.07 14.45 -24.53
CA ASN A 375 -23.75 13.32 -25.16
C ASN A 375 -23.11 12.82 -26.47
N THR A 376 -21.84 13.14 -26.70
CA THR A 376 -21.09 12.74 -27.91
C THR A 376 -19.98 11.75 -27.54
N VAL A 377 -19.90 10.66 -28.29
CA VAL A 377 -18.80 9.70 -28.27
C VAL A 377 -17.72 10.20 -29.23
N HIS A 378 -16.60 10.60 -28.67
CA HIS A 378 -15.43 11.05 -29.43
C HIS A 378 -14.39 9.92 -29.49
N LEU A 379 -14.20 9.37 -30.69
CA LEU A 379 -13.16 8.38 -30.99
C LEU A 379 -11.88 9.10 -31.42
N ALA A 380 -11.28 9.84 -30.49
CA ALA A 380 -10.02 10.57 -30.72
C ALA A 380 -9.20 10.54 -29.44
N PRO A 381 -7.85 10.62 -29.56
CA PRO A 381 -6.99 10.73 -28.38
C PRO A 381 -7.39 11.94 -27.52
N ALA A 382 -7.59 11.73 -26.23
CA ALA A 382 -7.90 12.81 -25.30
C ALA A 382 -6.77 13.86 -25.17
N THR A 383 -5.56 13.52 -25.64
CA THR A 383 -4.39 14.40 -25.71
C THR A 383 -4.55 15.55 -26.71
N ASP A 384 -5.45 15.41 -27.68
CA ASP A 384 -5.68 16.43 -28.70
C ASP A 384 -6.66 17.52 -28.26
N SER A 385 -7.26 17.35 -27.07
CA SER A 385 -8.25 18.27 -26.49
C SER A 385 -7.79 18.77 -25.13
N ALA A 386 -7.41 20.05 -25.05
CA ALA A 386 -6.90 20.66 -23.82
C ALA A 386 -7.93 20.70 -22.66
N ASP A 387 -9.21 20.50 -22.94
CA ASP A 387 -10.32 20.67 -22.00
C ASP A 387 -11.01 19.36 -21.58
N VAL A 388 -10.53 18.18 -22.02
CA VAL A 388 -11.14 16.89 -21.66
C VAL A 388 -10.85 16.53 -20.22
N SER A 389 -11.89 16.42 -19.40
CA SER A 389 -11.73 15.94 -18.03
C SER A 389 -11.46 14.41 -18.01
N GLN A 390 -10.72 13.95 -17.03
CA GLN A 390 -10.42 12.50 -16.92
C GLN A 390 -11.65 11.62 -16.71
N SER A 391 -12.73 12.16 -16.20
CA SER A 391 -14.01 11.45 -16.08
C SER A 391 -14.69 11.18 -17.41
N GLU A 392 -14.36 11.96 -18.40
CA GLU A 392 -14.89 11.85 -19.74
C GLU A 392 -14.14 10.79 -20.57
N ILE A 393 -12.90 10.46 -20.19
CA ILE A 393 -12.12 9.40 -20.87
C ILE A 393 -12.73 8.03 -20.52
N LYS A 394 -13.02 7.25 -21.56
CA LYS A 394 -13.66 5.93 -21.49
C LYS A 394 -12.95 4.93 -22.39
N ASP A 395 -13.08 3.67 -22.02
CA ASP A 395 -12.83 2.57 -22.94
C ASP A 395 -14.18 2.11 -23.48
N PHE A 396 -14.43 2.46 -24.75
CA PHE A 396 -15.65 2.11 -25.45
C PHE A 396 -15.54 0.69 -25.99
N TYR A 397 -16.55 -0.12 -25.63
CA TYR A 397 -16.74 -1.46 -26.17
C TYR A 397 -17.96 -1.44 -27.10
N PHE A 398 -17.71 -1.53 -28.41
CA PHE A 398 -18.74 -1.63 -29.42
C PHE A 398 -19.00 -3.08 -29.72
N ILE A 399 -20.26 -3.51 -29.56
CA ILE A 399 -20.74 -4.88 -29.84
C ILE A 399 -22.06 -4.81 -30.60
N THR A 400 -22.45 -5.86 -31.30
CA THR A 400 -23.73 -5.94 -31.96
C THR A 400 -24.84 -6.30 -30.97
N LEU A 401 -26.10 -6.01 -31.34
CA LEU A 401 -27.28 -6.42 -30.57
C LEU A 401 -27.37 -7.94 -30.42
N GLU A 402 -27.02 -8.66 -31.51
CA GLU A 402 -27.02 -10.12 -31.51
C GLU A 402 -26.04 -10.65 -30.47
N ASP A 403 -24.81 -10.12 -30.46
CA ASP A 403 -23.77 -10.53 -29.53
C ASP A 403 -24.06 -10.10 -28.08
N TYR A 404 -24.67 -8.92 -27.89
CA TYR A 404 -25.16 -8.52 -26.59
C TYR A 404 -26.22 -9.51 -26.04
N ASN A 405 -27.19 -9.87 -26.86
CA ASN A 405 -28.23 -10.83 -26.48
C ASN A 405 -27.64 -12.21 -26.14
N LYS A 406 -26.69 -12.70 -26.95
CA LYS A 406 -25.97 -13.96 -26.68
C LYS A 406 -25.23 -13.93 -25.33
N THR A 407 -24.50 -12.83 -25.08
CA THR A 407 -23.64 -12.70 -23.91
C THR A 407 -24.41 -12.38 -22.62
N SER A 408 -25.50 -11.60 -22.74
CA SER A 408 -26.33 -11.21 -21.58
C SER A 408 -27.42 -12.21 -21.23
N GLY A 409 -27.75 -13.14 -22.16
CA GLY A 409 -28.89 -14.03 -22.04
C GLY A 409 -30.25 -13.31 -22.13
N ARG A 410 -30.29 -12.17 -22.82
CA ARG A 410 -31.47 -11.33 -23.01
C ARG A 410 -31.98 -11.38 -24.45
N ASN A 411 -33.16 -10.84 -24.67
CA ASN A 411 -33.75 -10.69 -25.98
C ASN A 411 -34.17 -9.22 -26.17
N GLU A 412 -33.18 -8.32 -26.07
CA GLU A 412 -33.41 -6.91 -26.35
C GLU A 412 -33.61 -6.67 -27.86
N THR A 413 -34.37 -5.65 -28.20
CA THR A 413 -34.61 -5.24 -29.59
C THR A 413 -34.30 -3.77 -29.74
N LEU A 414 -33.96 -3.35 -30.95
CA LEU A 414 -33.68 -1.96 -31.33
C LEU A 414 -34.74 -1.47 -32.34
N SER A 415 -35.16 -0.22 -32.19
CA SER A 415 -35.89 0.52 -33.20
C SER A 415 -34.95 1.21 -34.17
N ASP A 416 -35.43 1.67 -35.31
CA ASP A 416 -34.61 2.46 -36.25
C ASP A 416 -34.04 3.70 -35.57
N GLY A 417 -32.72 3.87 -35.70
CA GLY A 417 -31.98 4.97 -35.07
C GLY A 417 -31.81 4.86 -33.55
N GLU A 418 -32.04 3.67 -32.98
CA GLU A 418 -31.81 3.39 -31.56
C GLU A 418 -30.48 2.61 -31.34
N ILE A 419 -29.80 2.86 -30.23
CA ILE A 419 -28.68 2.10 -29.71
C ILE A 419 -28.92 1.82 -28.22
N LEU A 420 -28.31 0.75 -27.70
CA LEU A 420 -28.31 0.53 -26.24
C LEU A 420 -26.95 0.91 -25.68
N THR A 421 -26.96 1.33 -24.43
CA THR A 421 -25.71 1.66 -23.70
C THR A 421 -25.68 0.93 -22.36
N ALA A 422 -24.48 0.48 -21.97
CA ALA A 422 -24.28 -0.13 -20.65
C ALA A 422 -22.98 0.37 -20.02
N GLY A 423 -23.02 0.67 -18.74
CA GLY A 423 -21.88 1.21 -17.98
C GLY A 423 -22.32 2.18 -16.90
N SER A 424 -21.37 2.76 -16.18
CA SER A 424 -21.65 3.68 -15.07
C SER A 424 -22.31 5.00 -15.51
N ASP A 425 -22.09 5.37 -16.76
CA ASP A 425 -22.56 6.64 -17.33
C ASP A 425 -23.61 6.43 -18.44
N SER A 426 -24.18 5.21 -18.51
CA SER A 426 -25.27 4.92 -19.45
C SER A 426 -26.52 5.70 -19.05
N THR A 427 -27.12 6.40 -20.01
CA THR A 427 -28.31 7.22 -19.80
C THR A 427 -29.31 7.01 -20.92
N ASP A 428 -30.60 7.15 -20.58
CA ASP A 428 -31.66 7.26 -21.57
C ASP A 428 -31.62 8.67 -22.16
N GLY A 429 -31.61 8.78 -23.50
CA GLY A 429 -31.54 10.07 -24.15
C GLY A 429 -31.07 10.04 -25.59
N GLU A 430 -30.50 11.13 -26.07
CA GLU A 430 -29.81 11.18 -27.36
C GLU A 430 -28.30 11.08 -27.18
N ILE A 431 -27.69 10.24 -27.98
CA ILE A 431 -26.21 10.12 -28.08
C ILE A 431 -25.80 10.41 -29.52
N ILE A 432 -24.75 11.18 -29.68
CA ILE A 432 -24.14 11.44 -30.98
C ILE A 432 -22.95 10.49 -31.13
N LEU A 433 -23.01 9.67 -32.17
CA LEU A 433 -21.95 8.75 -32.55
C LEU A 433 -21.64 8.94 -34.04
N ASN A 434 -20.42 9.25 -34.40
CA ASN A 434 -20.03 9.54 -35.79
C ASN A 434 -20.88 10.66 -36.43
N GLY A 435 -21.18 11.72 -35.70
CA GLY A 435 -22.00 12.82 -36.20
C GLY A 435 -23.47 12.47 -36.47
N LYS A 436 -23.89 11.19 -36.25
CA LYS A 436 -25.29 10.75 -36.30
C LYS A 436 -25.88 10.74 -34.91
N LYS A 437 -27.12 11.18 -34.79
CA LYS A 437 -27.90 11.14 -33.56
C LYS A 437 -28.60 9.80 -33.44
N TYR A 438 -28.42 9.14 -32.32
CA TYR A 438 -29.09 7.90 -31.98
C TYR A 438 -29.92 8.11 -30.69
N LYS A 439 -31.06 7.48 -30.62
CA LYS A 439 -31.80 7.37 -29.36
C LYS A 439 -31.14 6.30 -28.49
N SER A 440 -30.69 6.68 -27.29
CA SER A 440 -30.01 5.77 -26.38
C SER A 440 -30.97 5.26 -25.30
N ARG A 441 -30.89 3.99 -25.02
CA ARG A 441 -31.55 3.32 -23.88
C ARG A 441 -30.54 2.56 -23.04
N ALA A 442 -30.54 2.79 -21.72
CA ALA A 442 -29.64 2.15 -20.80
C ALA A 442 -30.05 0.70 -20.53
N VAL A 443 -29.08 -0.21 -20.58
CA VAL A 443 -29.26 -1.64 -20.29
C VAL A 443 -28.19 -2.13 -19.31
N PRO A 444 -28.41 -3.25 -18.62
CA PRO A 444 -27.39 -3.82 -17.75
C PRO A 444 -26.14 -4.26 -18.52
N MET A 445 -25.00 -4.21 -17.84
CA MET A 445 -23.73 -4.73 -18.35
C MET A 445 -23.85 -6.21 -18.73
N PRO A 446 -23.25 -6.63 -19.87
CA PRO A 446 -23.22 -8.07 -20.24
C PRO A 446 -22.39 -8.86 -19.22
N LYS A 447 -22.90 -10.04 -18.81
CA LYS A 447 -22.29 -10.82 -17.73
C LYS A 447 -21.11 -11.72 -18.17
N ASN A 448 -21.14 -12.15 -19.42
CA ASN A 448 -20.21 -13.17 -19.95
C ASN A 448 -19.14 -12.56 -20.88
N ILE A 449 -18.98 -11.25 -20.90
CA ILE A 449 -17.89 -10.58 -21.60
C ILE A 449 -16.76 -10.32 -20.61
N SER A 450 -15.56 -10.82 -20.96
CA SER A 450 -14.34 -10.46 -20.28
C SER A 450 -13.76 -9.24 -21.01
N TYR A 451 -13.89 -8.07 -20.44
CA TYR A 451 -13.19 -6.90 -20.93
C TYR A 451 -11.78 -6.85 -20.33
N GLY A 452 -10.83 -6.36 -21.13
CA GLY A 452 -9.41 -6.32 -20.76
C GLY A 452 -9.11 -5.49 -19.53
N GLU A 453 -7.87 -5.55 -19.07
CA GLU A 453 -7.34 -4.71 -17.98
C GLU A 453 -7.37 -3.26 -18.44
N THR A 454 -8.41 -2.53 -18.08
CA THR A 454 -8.55 -1.11 -18.43
C THR A 454 -8.48 -0.23 -17.18
N VAL A 455 -7.78 0.89 -17.34
CA VAL A 455 -7.62 1.92 -16.29
C VAL A 455 -8.80 2.89 -16.29
N TYR A 456 -9.56 2.92 -17.38
CA TYR A 456 -10.68 3.83 -17.57
C TYR A 456 -12.02 3.13 -17.34
N SER A 457 -13.09 3.92 -17.17
CA SER A 457 -14.44 3.36 -17.07
C SER A 457 -14.85 2.75 -18.39
N VAL A 458 -15.33 1.52 -18.34
CA VAL A 458 -15.85 0.82 -19.52
C VAL A 458 -17.26 1.34 -19.86
N PHE A 459 -17.47 1.64 -21.13
CA PHE A 459 -18.74 2.07 -21.68
C PHE A 459 -19.11 1.22 -22.89
N PHE A 460 -20.11 0.38 -22.75
CA PHE A 460 -20.61 -0.43 -23.87
C PHE A 460 -21.58 0.37 -24.73
N VAL A 461 -21.38 0.29 -26.04
CA VAL A 461 -22.30 0.78 -27.06
C VAL A 461 -22.75 -0.42 -27.88
N ILE A 462 -24.04 -0.74 -27.83
CA ILE A 462 -24.64 -1.86 -28.49
C ILE A 462 -25.26 -1.37 -29.79
N LEU A 463 -24.71 -1.83 -30.89
CA LEU A 463 -25.01 -1.42 -32.26
C LEU A 463 -25.99 -2.39 -32.93
N PRO A 464 -26.78 -1.93 -33.95
CA PRO A 464 -27.75 -2.78 -34.59
C PRO A 464 -27.15 -3.96 -35.35
N ASP A 465 -26.02 -3.76 -36.02
CA ASP A 465 -25.43 -4.77 -36.93
C ASP A 465 -23.91 -4.63 -37.11
N ASN A 466 -23.30 -5.59 -37.81
CA ASN A 466 -21.88 -5.61 -38.12
C ASN A 466 -21.44 -4.50 -39.07
N ASN A 467 -22.33 -4.00 -39.94
CA ASN A 467 -21.97 -2.91 -40.84
C ASN A 467 -21.72 -1.63 -40.05
N THR A 468 -22.59 -1.35 -39.06
CA THR A 468 -22.41 -0.20 -38.16
C THR A 468 -21.13 -0.37 -37.31
N LEU A 469 -20.82 -1.58 -36.85
CA LEU A 469 -19.57 -1.87 -36.13
C LEU A 469 -18.33 -1.61 -37.00
N TYR A 470 -18.41 -1.99 -38.29
CA TYR A 470 -17.32 -1.72 -39.25
C TYR A 470 -17.15 -0.23 -39.54
N ASP A 471 -18.24 0.53 -39.66
CA ASP A 471 -18.18 1.98 -39.81
C ASP A 471 -17.41 2.63 -38.65
N ILE A 472 -17.67 2.17 -37.41
CA ILE A 472 -16.95 2.64 -36.20
C ILE A 472 -15.47 2.25 -36.24
N PHE A 473 -15.16 1.04 -36.71
CA PHE A 473 -13.77 0.62 -36.94
C PHE A 473 -13.02 1.52 -37.95
N LEU A 474 -13.67 1.87 -39.04
CA LEU A 474 -13.05 2.78 -40.03
C LEU A 474 -12.81 4.17 -39.44
N LEU A 475 -13.70 4.68 -38.64
CA LEU A 475 -13.51 5.95 -37.89
C LEU A 475 -12.34 5.86 -36.90
N ASN A 476 -12.25 4.76 -36.17
CA ASN A 476 -11.12 4.52 -35.30
C ASN A 476 -9.79 4.53 -36.09
N ARG A 477 -9.75 3.89 -37.25
CA ARG A 477 -8.56 3.95 -38.12
C ARG A 477 -8.24 5.35 -38.62
N GLN A 478 -9.27 6.15 -38.92
CA GLN A 478 -9.09 7.55 -39.33
C GLN A 478 -8.54 8.39 -38.15
N ALA A 479 -9.00 8.16 -36.93
CA ALA A 479 -8.61 8.92 -35.75
C ALA A 479 -7.20 8.56 -35.23
N TYR A 480 -6.85 7.27 -35.23
CA TYR A 480 -5.62 6.76 -34.59
C TYR A 480 -4.54 6.30 -35.62
N GLY A 481 -4.83 6.25 -36.89
CA GLY A 481 -3.89 5.82 -37.93
C GLY A 481 -3.37 4.38 -37.67
N GLU A 482 -2.04 4.24 -37.61
CA GLU A 482 -1.39 2.95 -37.38
C GLU A 482 -1.61 2.42 -35.92
N ASN A 483 -1.94 3.30 -34.98
CA ASN A 483 -2.25 2.95 -33.58
C ASN A 483 -3.73 2.61 -33.36
N ALA A 484 -4.53 2.50 -34.43
CA ALA A 484 -5.94 2.17 -34.33
C ALA A 484 -6.14 0.77 -33.74
N SER A 485 -7.15 0.63 -32.89
CA SER A 485 -7.60 -0.66 -32.40
C SER A 485 -8.12 -1.52 -33.54
N TRP A 486 -7.87 -2.82 -33.45
CA TRP A 486 -8.37 -3.80 -34.40
C TRP A 486 -9.67 -4.41 -33.92
N LEU A 487 -10.47 -4.91 -34.85
CA LEU A 487 -11.64 -5.73 -34.55
C LEU A 487 -11.18 -7.01 -33.85
N LYS A 488 -11.96 -7.50 -32.88
CA LYS A 488 -11.67 -8.69 -32.13
C LYS A 488 -12.85 -9.64 -32.17
N HIS A 489 -12.56 -10.91 -32.50
CA HIS A 489 -13.51 -12.00 -32.34
C HIS A 489 -13.12 -12.83 -31.14
N TYR A 490 -13.97 -12.86 -30.14
CA TYR A 490 -13.81 -13.71 -28.96
C TYR A 490 -14.50 -15.05 -29.22
N PHE A 491 -13.79 -16.13 -28.95
CA PHE A 491 -14.32 -17.47 -28.95
C PHE A 491 -13.85 -18.19 -27.69
N GLY A 492 -14.77 -18.68 -26.86
CA GLY A 492 -14.42 -19.37 -25.63
C GLY A 492 -15.33 -20.56 -25.36
N PHE A 493 -14.80 -21.56 -24.66
CA PHE A 493 -15.52 -22.76 -24.27
C PHE A 493 -14.98 -23.33 -22.97
N ASP A 494 -15.80 -24.13 -22.28
CA ASP A 494 -15.43 -24.86 -21.08
C ASP A 494 -15.10 -26.29 -21.45
N ILE A 495 -14.22 -26.96 -20.69
CA ILE A 495 -13.90 -28.40 -20.84
C ILE A 495 -13.90 -29.09 -19.47
N ASP A 496 -14.25 -30.39 -19.49
CA ASP A 496 -14.06 -31.25 -18.34
C ASP A 496 -12.59 -31.67 -18.25
N GLY A 497 -11.92 -31.31 -17.16
CA GLY A 497 -10.51 -31.63 -16.95
C GLY A 497 -9.92 -30.89 -15.77
N SER A 498 -8.75 -31.34 -15.35
CA SER A 498 -7.97 -30.65 -14.32
C SER A 498 -7.43 -29.28 -14.83
N ASN A 499 -6.99 -28.42 -13.92
CA ASN A 499 -6.35 -27.16 -14.32
C ASN A 499 -5.09 -27.39 -15.19
N ALA A 500 -4.36 -28.48 -14.94
CA ALA A 500 -3.21 -28.85 -15.77
C ALA A 500 -3.63 -29.23 -17.20
N ASP A 501 -4.75 -29.94 -17.36
CA ASP A 501 -5.30 -30.32 -18.66
C ASP A 501 -5.75 -29.09 -19.45
N LYS A 502 -6.42 -28.14 -18.79
CA LYS A 502 -6.84 -26.87 -19.38
C LYS A 502 -5.64 -26.04 -19.88
N GLN A 503 -4.57 -26.00 -19.11
CA GLN A 503 -3.35 -25.30 -19.49
C GLN A 503 -2.66 -26.01 -20.67
N ALA A 504 -2.48 -27.32 -20.62
CA ALA A 504 -1.88 -28.09 -21.69
C ALA A 504 -2.63 -27.96 -23.02
N LEU A 505 -3.98 -27.94 -22.97
CA LEU A 505 -4.79 -27.68 -24.15
C LEU A 505 -4.57 -26.24 -24.68
N CYS A 506 -4.52 -25.25 -23.79
CA CYS A 506 -4.28 -23.86 -24.18
C CYS A 506 -2.92 -23.67 -24.85
N ASP A 507 -1.86 -24.29 -24.31
CA ASP A 507 -0.52 -24.25 -24.89
C ASP A 507 -0.51 -24.91 -26.30
N SER A 508 -1.18 -26.05 -26.43
CA SER A 508 -1.35 -26.74 -27.72
C SER A 508 -2.12 -25.89 -28.74
N LEU A 509 -3.20 -25.23 -28.28
CA LEU A 509 -3.98 -24.31 -29.13
C LEU A 509 -3.15 -23.12 -29.59
N THR A 510 -2.36 -22.53 -28.72
CA THR A 510 -1.48 -21.40 -29.05
C THR A 510 -0.55 -21.77 -30.21
N ASP A 511 0.08 -22.94 -30.16
CA ASP A 511 0.97 -23.42 -31.21
C ASP A 511 0.24 -23.75 -32.54
N ILE A 512 -0.92 -24.43 -32.44
CA ILE A 512 -1.70 -24.85 -33.60
C ILE A 512 -2.31 -23.63 -34.31
N LEU A 513 -2.93 -22.73 -33.58
CA LEU A 513 -3.55 -21.53 -34.14
C LEU A 513 -2.50 -20.59 -34.75
N ALA A 514 -1.33 -20.42 -34.12
CA ALA A 514 -0.22 -19.68 -34.68
C ALA A 514 0.30 -20.28 -36.00
N LYS A 515 0.32 -21.60 -36.14
CA LYS A 515 0.68 -22.28 -37.40
C LYS A 515 -0.39 -22.12 -38.46
N SER A 516 -1.67 -22.29 -38.11
CA SER A 516 -2.81 -22.19 -39.03
C SER A 516 -3.01 -20.77 -39.56
N SER A 517 -2.73 -19.77 -38.76
CA SER A 517 -2.88 -18.35 -39.16
C SER A 517 -1.73 -17.80 -39.97
N ARG A 518 -0.59 -18.50 -40.13
CA ARG A 518 0.62 -17.98 -40.85
C ARG A 518 0.37 -17.50 -42.29
N ASN A 519 -0.57 -18.13 -42.98
CA ASN A 519 -0.93 -17.78 -44.38
C ASN A 519 -2.19 -16.92 -44.44
N MET A 520 -2.73 -16.49 -43.31
CA MET A 520 -3.90 -15.64 -43.23
C MET A 520 -3.43 -14.20 -43.04
N GLU A 521 -3.83 -13.32 -43.98
CA GLU A 521 -3.49 -11.91 -43.86
C GLU A 521 -4.31 -11.25 -42.77
N ASN A 522 -3.62 -10.52 -41.90
CA ASN A 522 -4.23 -9.65 -40.88
C ASN A 522 -5.16 -10.37 -39.86
N ILE A 523 -4.87 -11.63 -39.53
CA ILE A 523 -5.55 -12.35 -38.44
C ILE A 523 -4.49 -12.83 -37.46
N PHE A 524 -4.62 -12.42 -36.19
CA PHE A 524 -3.70 -12.77 -35.12
C PHE A 524 -4.46 -13.47 -34.00
N PRO A 525 -4.30 -14.80 -33.86
CA PRO A 525 -4.90 -15.56 -32.77
C PRO A 525 -4.10 -15.41 -31.48
N PHE A 526 -4.80 -15.31 -30.36
CA PHE A 526 -4.26 -15.32 -29.01
C PHE A 526 -5.12 -16.23 -28.15
N ALA A 527 -4.55 -17.32 -27.62
CA ALA A 527 -5.23 -18.23 -26.75
C ALA A 527 -4.82 -18.02 -25.30
N GLU A 528 -5.78 -18.08 -24.40
CA GLU A 528 -5.58 -17.93 -22.95
C GLU A 528 -6.41 -18.98 -22.20
N SER A 529 -5.88 -19.49 -21.08
CA SER A 529 -6.66 -20.27 -20.15
C SER A 529 -7.11 -19.41 -18.96
N ARG A 530 -8.34 -19.67 -18.48
CA ARG A 530 -8.83 -19.06 -17.24
C ARG A 530 -7.93 -19.40 -16.06
N THR A 531 -7.36 -20.61 -16.04
CA THR A 531 -6.44 -21.07 -15.00
C THR A 531 -5.17 -20.20 -14.98
N GLU A 532 -4.55 -20.00 -16.14
CA GLU A 532 -3.35 -19.15 -16.26
C GLU A 532 -3.61 -17.71 -15.81
N ASN A 533 -4.74 -17.14 -16.23
CA ASN A 533 -5.14 -15.82 -15.82
C ASN A 533 -5.33 -15.71 -14.30
N LEU A 534 -6.00 -16.69 -13.70
CA LEU A 534 -6.15 -16.76 -12.24
C LEU A 534 -4.81 -16.93 -11.52
N ASP A 535 -3.91 -17.78 -12.03
CA ASP A 535 -2.59 -18.01 -11.43
C ASP A 535 -1.75 -16.72 -11.43
N VAL A 536 -1.78 -15.93 -12.50
CA VAL A 536 -1.12 -14.61 -12.56
C VAL A 536 -1.70 -13.66 -11.50
N MET A 537 -3.03 -13.61 -11.37
CA MET A 537 -3.69 -12.76 -10.38
C MET A 537 -3.37 -13.22 -8.95
N ILE A 538 -3.43 -14.51 -8.68
CA ILE A 538 -3.10 -15.08 -7.36
C ILE A 538 -1.62 -14.82 -7.02
N ALA A 539 -0.71 -15.00 -7.97
CA ALA A 539 0.71 -14.74 -7.76
C ALA A 539 0.98 -13.26 -7.46
N THR A 540 0.38 -12.35 -8.23
CA THR A 540 0.57 -10.91 -8.08
C THR A 540 -0.06 -10.40 -6.77
N TYR A 541 -1.35 -10.65 -6.56
CA TYR A 541 -2.06 -10.12 -5.40
C TYR A 541 -1.74 -10.88 -4.11
N GLY A 542 -1.42 -12.18 -4.21
CA GLY A 542 -0.88 -12.96 -3.09
C GLY A 542 0.50 -12.48 -2.66
N GLY A 543 1.38 -12.16 -3.61
CA GLY A 543 2.68 -11.52 -3.36
C GLY A 543 2.54 -10.15 -2.67
N LEU A 544 1.59 -9.32 -3.14
CA LEU A 544 1.28 -8.03 -2.51
C LEU A 544 0.69 -8.20 -1.10
N LEU A 545 -0.20 -9.16 -0.90
CA LEU A 545 -0.76 -9.45 0.43
C LEU A 545 0.32 -9.92 1.39
N PHE A 546 1.17 -10.84 0.96
CA PHE A 546 2.29 -11.32 1.76
C PHE A 546 3.21 -10.15 2.15
N LEU A 547 3.58 -9.31 1.19
CA LEU A 547 4.37 -8.10 1.43
C LEU A 547 3.65 -7.16 2.40
N GLY A 548 2.35 -6.97 2.24
CA GLY A 548 1.51 -6.17 3.13
C GLY A 548 1.56 -6.64 4.57
N ILE A 549 1.45 -7.94 4.81
CA ILE A 549 1.55 -8.54 6.15
C ILE A 549 2.95 -8.31 6.73
N PHE A 550 4.00 -8.53 5.94
CA PHE A 550 5.39 -8.33 6.38
C PHE A 550 5.68 -6.88 6.75
N LEU A 551 5.35 -5.94 5.88
CA LEU A 551 5.49 -4.50 6.17
C LEU A 551 4.63 -4.09 7.38
N GLY A 552 3.41 -4.63 7.49
CA GLY A 552 2.54 -4.44 8.64
C GLY A 552 3.22 -4.82 9.95
N LEU A 553 3.87 -5.97 10.01
CA LEU A 553 4.64 -6.42 11.17
C LEU A 553 5.79 -5.46 11.49
N VAL A 554 6.58 -5.05 10.49
CA VAL A 554 7.67 -4.06 10.66
C VAL A 554 7.14 -2.76 11.29
N PHE A 555 6.03 -2.24 10.77
CA PHE A 555 5.45 -0.99 11.27
C PHE A 555 4.84 -1.13 12.66
N ILE A 556 4.26 -2.27 12.98
CA ILE A 556 3.77 -2.59 14.32
C ILE A 556 4.94 -2.58 15.31
N PHE A 557 6.05 -3.26 15.00
CA PHE A 557 7.26 -3.24 15.84
C PHE A 557 7.80 -1.82 16.02
N ALA A 558 7.86 -1.05 14.93
CA ALA A 558 8.29 0.34 14.96
C ALA A 558 7.39 1.20 15.86
N THR A 559 6.08 1.06 15.73
CA THR A 559 5.08 1.78 16.52
C THR A 559 5.22 1.47 18.01
N VAL A 560 5.31 0.19 18.38
CA VAL A 560 5.50 -0.25 19.78
C VAL A 560 6.77 0.34 20.37
N LEU A 561 7.85 0.35 19.59
CA LEU A 561 9.13 0.87 20.07
C LEU A 561 9.11 2.40 20.25
N ILE A 562 8.51 3.15 19.33
CA ILE A 562 8.34 4.60 19.49
C ILE A 562 7.56 4.89 20.78
N ILE A 563 6.47 4.17 20.98
CA ILE A 563 5.63 4.29 22.18
C ILE A 563 6.42 3.94 23.44
N TYR A 564 7.18 2.84 23.41
CA TYR A 564 8.02 2.41 24.54
C TYR A 564 9.05 3.47 24.93
N TYR A 565 9.84 3.96 23.96
CA TYR A 565 10.84 5.01 24.24
C TYR A 565 10.22 6.27 24.79
N LYS A 566 9.09 6.65 24.23
CA LYS A 566 8.34 7.80 24.69
C LYS A 566 7.92 7.64 26.15
N GLN A 567 7.32 6.51 26.50
CA GLN A 567 6.85 6.27 27.87
C GLN A 567 7.99 6.15 28.89
N VAL A 568 9.10 5.53 28.50
CA VAL A 568 10.29 5.47 29.35
C VAL A 568 10.87 6.87 29.60
N SER A 569 11.01 7.68 28.56
CA SER A 569 11.53 9.05 28.68
C SER A 569 10.62 9.92 29.54
N GLU A 570 9.30 9.89 29.30
CA GLU A 570 8.30 10.62 30.08
C GLU A 570 8.25 10.15 31.54
N GLY A 571 8.38 8.84 31.78
CA GLY A 571 8.35 8.29 33.14
C GLY A 571 9.46 8.83 34.04
N TYR A 572 10.68 9.00 33.51
CA TYR A 572 11.79 9.58 34.27
C TYR A 572 11.59 11.07 34.59
N GLU A 573 11.10 11.86 33.66
CA GLU A 573 10.86 13.28 33.86
C GLU A 573 9.66 13.55 34.77
N ASP A 574 8.59 12.80 34.61
CA ASP A 574 7.41 12.92 35.44
C ASP A 574 7.64 12.48 36.88
N ARG A 575 8.63 11.62 37.14
CA ARG A 575 8.99 11.20 38.50
C ARG A 575 9.34 12.39 39.39
N GLU A 576 10.15 13.34 38.91
CA GLU A 576 10.53 14.54 39.66
C GLU A 576 9.31 15.46 39.86
N ARG A 577 8.50 15.62 38.82
CA ARG A 577 7.29 16.44 38.84
C ARG A 577 6.23 15.91 39.83
N PHE A 578 5.99 14.62 39.83
CA PHE A 578 5.03 14.00 40.77
C PHE A 578 5.57 13.93 42.19
N ALA A 579 6.87 13.87 42.39
CA ALA A 579 7.49 14.04 43.70
C ALA A 579 7.17 15.42 44.28
N THR A 580 7.31 16.48 43.46
CA THR A 580 6.94 17.86 43.83
C THR A 580 5.43 17.99 44.16
N MET A 581 4.56 17.36 43.34
CA MET A 581 3.10 17.38 43.56
C MET A 581 2.70 16.66 44.84
N ARG A 582 3.37 15.56 45.22
CA ARG A 582 3.21 14.92 46.54
C ARG A 582 3.57 15.87 47.66
N SER A 583 4.66 16.61 47.53
CA SER A 583 5.09 17.58 48.55
C SER A 583 4.10 18.74 48.74
N VAL A 584 3.31 19.05 47.71
CA VAL A 584 2.23 20.05 47.73
C VAL A 584 0.88 19.48 48.24
N GLY A 585 0.82 18.16 48.59
CA GLY A 585 -0.34 17.55 49.23
C GLY A 585 -1.28 16.76 48.29
N MET A 586 -0.91 16.49 47.02
CA MET A 586 -1.71 15.60 46.19
C MET A 586 -1.66 14.15 46.66
N THR A 587 -2.82 13.53 46.73
CA THR A 587 -2.95 12.11 47.11
C THR A 587 -2.47 11.16 45.99
N GLU A 588 -2.01 9.98 46.33
CA GLU A 588 -1.59 8.94 45.37
C GLU A 588 -2.71 8.57 44.37
N LYS A 589 -3.98 8.63 44.80
CA LYS A 589 -5.15 8.35 43.94
C LYS A 589 -5.35 9.44 42.87
N GLU A 590 -5.19 10.69 43.25
CA GLU A 590 -5.30 11.84 42.33
C GLU A 590 -4.17 11.86 41.34
N ILE A 591 -2.94 11.59 41.78
CA ILE A 591 -1.77 11.43 40.94
C ILE A 591 -2.01 10.33 39.90
N LYS A 592 -2.44 9.15 40.34
CA LYS A 592 -2.70 7.99 39.48
C LYS A 592 -3.81 8.27 38.45
N LYS A 593 -4.88 8.97 38.84
CA LYS A 593 -5.99 9.37 37.97
C LYS A 593 -5.56 10.40 36.94
N SER A 594 -4.76 11.39 37.34
CA SER A 594 -4.20 12.40 36.42
C SER A 594 -3.25 11.79 35.40
N ILE A 595 -2.38 10.88 35.86
CA ILE A 595 -1.47 10.11 34.98
C ILE A 595 -2.26 9.31 33.94
N ASN A 596 -3.21 8.48 34.41
CA ASN A 596 -3.98 7.63 33.50
C ASN A 596 -4.74 8.45 32.45
N SER A 597 -5.36 9.57 32.84
CA SER A 597 -6.06 10.46 31.90
C SER A 597 -5.12 11.04 30.84
N GLN A 598 -3.94 11.53 31.24
CA GLN A 598 -2.96 12.10 30.32
C GLN A 598 -2.37 11.05 29.38
N VAL A 599 -1.94 9.91 29.93
CA VAL A 599 -1.34 8.81 29.14
C VAL A 599 -2.37 8.25 28.16
N LEU A 600 -3.61 8.06 28.57
CA LEU A 600 -4.67 7.53 27.73
C LEU A 600 -4.98 8.48 26.56
N THR A 601 -5.13 9.78 26.82
CA THR A 601 -5.40 10.77 25.76
C THR A 601 -4.25 10.84 24.75
N VAL A 602 -3.01 10.93 25.24
CA VAL A 602 -1.81 11.02 24.39
C VAL A 602 -1.61 9.75 23.58
N PHE A 603 -1.97 8.59 24.13
CA PHE A 603 -1.77 7.30 23.51
C PHE A 603 -2.80 7.02 22.42
N PHE A 604 -4.09 7.27 22.69
CA PHE A 604 -5.16 6.95 21.74
C PHE A 604 -5.40 8.02 20.68
N ALA A 605 -4.92 9.25 20.85
CA ALA A 605 -5.04 10.28 19.82
C ALA A 605 -4.47 9.83 18.46
N PRO A 606 -3.26 9.25 18.34
CA PRO A 606 -2.76 8.75 17.06
C PRO A 606 -3.65 7.70 16.41
N LEU A 607 -4.21 6.78 17.18
CA LEU A 607 -5.11 5.73 16.67
C LEU A 607 -6.43 6.30 16.14
N ILE A 608 -7.01 7.27 16.86
CA ILE A 608 -8.24 7.94 16.42
C ILE A 608 -7.99 8.69 15.10
N PHE A 609 -6.88 9.44 15.01
CA PHE A 609 -6.52 10.13 13.79
C PHE A 609 -6.19 9.16 12.64
N ALA A 610 -5.56 8.02 12.92
CA ALA A 610 -5.35 6.98 11.92
C ALA A 610 -6.68 6.42 11.37
N GLY A 611 -7.68 6.23 12.23
CA GLY A 611 -9.04 5.85 11.80
C GLY A 611 -9.70 6.92 10.95
N ILE A 612 -9.55 8.21 11.31
CA ILE A 612 -10.05 9.34 10.50
C ILE A 612 -9.36 9.35 9.12
N HIS A 613 -8.03 9.23 9.08
CA HIS A 613 -7.29 9.18 7.82
C HIS A 613 -7.73 8.01 6.94
N LEU A 614 -7.96 6.82 7.53
CA LEU A 614 -8.44 5.65 6.82
C LEU A 614 -9.83 5.89 6.21
N THR A 615 -10.74 6.52 6.96
CA THR A 615 -12.09 6.84 6.50
C THR A 615 -12.06 7.79 5.30
N PHE A 616 -11.24 8.84 5.34
CA PHE A 616 -11.10 9.77 4.23
C PHE A 616 -10.29 9.22 3.05
N ALA A 617 -9.39 8.26 3.29
CA ALA A 617 -8.67 7.56 2.23
C ALA A 617 -9.54 6.50 1.51
N PHE A 618 -10.62 6.01 2.13
CA PHE A 618 -11.48 4.97 1.58
C PHE A 618 -11.97 5.24 0.15
N PRO A 619 -12.51 6.44 -0.20
CA PRO A 619 -13.00 6.69 -1.55
C PRO A 619 -11.94 6.59 -2.63
N ILE A 620 -10.74 7.12 -2.40
CA ILE A 620 -9.65 7.07 -3.38
C ILE A 620 -9.08 5.66 -3.51
N ILE A 621 -8.98 4.91 -2.39
CA ILE A 621 -8.55 3.50 -2.39
C ILE A 621 -9.57 2.65 -3.15
N LEU A 622 -10.87 2.84 -2.90
CA LEU A 622 -11.92 2.10 -3.61
C LEU A 622 -11.83 2.31 -5.13
N LYS A 623 -11.61 3.56 -5.55
CA LYS A 623 -11.45 3.89 -6.98
C LYS A 623 -10.17 3.27 -7.56
N ALA A 624 -9.07 3.30 -6.79
CA ALA A 624 -7.83 2.65 -7.20
C ALA A 624 -7.99 1.12 -7.32
N VAL A 625 -8.65 0.48 -6.35
CA VAL A 625 -8.91 -0.98 -6.37
C VAL A 625 -9.83 -1.35 -7.53
N LYS A 626 -10.81 -0.51 -7.87
CA LYS A 626 -11.68 -0.72 -9.04
C LYS A 626 -10.91 -0.72 -10.36
N MET A 627 -9.82 0.04 -10.49
CA MET A 627 -8.95 0.02 -11.67
C MET A 627 -8.28 -1.35 -11.89
N PHE A 628 -8.18 -2.18 -10.86
CA PHE A 628 -7.69 -3.56 -10.95
C PHE A 628 -8.84 -4.58 -11.15
N GLY A 629 -10.01 -4.16 -11.61
CA GLY A 629 -11.15 -5.01 -11.93
C GLY A 629 -11.95 -5.49 -10.72
N PHE A 630 -11.73 -4.94 -9.52
CA PHE A 630 -12.44 -5.32 -8.30
C PHE A 630 -13.59 -4.36 -8.01
N ALA A 631 -14.82 -4.81 -8.31
CA ALA A 631 -16.00 -3.94 -8.20
C ALA A 631 -16.66 -3.92 -6.82
N ASP A 632 -16.34 -4.87 -5.92
CA ASP A 632 -17.04 -5.01 -4.64
C ASP A 632 -16.54 -4.03 -3.57
N SER A 633 -17.30 -2.92 -3.43
CA SER A 633 -17.07 -1.92 -2.38
C SER A 633 -17.30 -2.44 -0.96
N THR A 634 -18.19 -3.45 -0.81
CA THR A 634 -18.55 -4.03 0.50
C THR A 634 -17.36 -4.81 1.08
N LEU A 635 -16.67 -5.54 0.23
CA LEU A 635 -15.50 -6.33 0.62
C LEU A 635 -14.37 -5.43 1.13
N LEU A 636 -14.08 -4.32 0.45
CA LEU A 636 -13.09 -3.33 0.91
C LEU A 636 -13.52 -2.69 2.23
N LEU A 637 -14.81 -2.36 2.41
CA LEU A 637 -15.32 -1.79 3.65
C LEU A 637 -15.14 -2.76 4.83
N ILE A 638 -15.52 -4.03 4.63
CA ILE A 638 -15.36 -5.09 5.63
C ILE A 638 -13.88 -5.27 5.98
N ALA A 639 -13.00 -5.34 4.99
CA ALA A 639 -11.55 -5.46 5.20
C ALA A 639 -11.00 -4.27 6.03
N ASN A 640 -11.42 -3.03 5.73
CA ASN A 640 -11.03 -1.85 6.50
C ASN A 640 -11.48 -1.93 7.96
N VAL A 641 -12.73 -2.32 8.22
CA VAL A 641 -13.28 -2.43 9.59
C VAL A 641 -12.56 -3.52 10.38
N ILE A 642 -12.35 -4.69 9.78
CA ILE A 642 -11.65 -5.82 10.43
C ILE A 642 -10.20 -5.44 10.72
N CYS A 643 -9.47 -4.89 9.75
CA CYS A 643 -8.09 -4.45 9.94
C CYS A 643 -7.97 -3.41 11.05
N PHE A 644 -8.88 -2.43 11.09
CA PHE A 644 -8.90 -1.42 12.14
C PHE A 644 -9.18 -2.03 13.52
N ALA A 645 -10.13 -2.95 13.64
CA ALA A 645 -10.47 -3.62 14.90
C ALA A 645 -9.29 -4.47 15.41
N VAL A 646 -8.68 -5.28 14.54
CA VAL A 646 -7.51 -6.10 14.91
C VAL A 646 -6.33 -5.23 15.32
N PHE A 647 -6.05 -4.17 14.55
CA PHE A 647 -4.98 -3.22 14.88
C PHE A 647 -5.25 -2.49 16.21
N ALA A 648 -6.48 -2.06 16.46
CA ALA A 648 -6.87 -1.41 17.71
C ALA A 648 -6.69 -2.35 18.92
N LEU A 649 -7.05 -3.63 18.79
CA LEU A 649 -6.81 -4.63 19.86
C LEU A 649 -5.32 -4.79 20.15
N PHE A 650 -4.51 -4.91 19.11
CA PHE A 650 -3.05 -4.97 19.25
C PHE A 650 -2.48 -3.70 19.89
N TYR A 651 -2.98 -2.53 19.49
CA TYR A 651 -2.58 -1.25 20.04
C TYR A 651 -2.92 -1.10 21.53
N ILE A 652 -4.10 -1.59 21.96
CA ILE A 652 -4.52 -1.66 23.37
C ILE A 652 -3.60 -2.58 24.16
N PHE A 653 -3.20 -3.72 23.58
CA PHE A 653 -2.27 -4.65 24.22
C PHE A 653 -0.89 -4.00 24.42
N ALA A 654 -0.35 -3.34 23.42
CA ALA A 654 0.90 -2.57 23.50
C ALA A 654 0.81 -1.47 24.59
N TYR A 655 -0.32 -0.78 24.67
CA TYR A 655 -0.60 0.20 25.71
C TYR A 655 -0.52 -0.41 27.13
N LYS A 656 -1.17 -1.54 27.38
CA LYS A 656 -1.17 -2.18 28.70
C LYS A 656 0.25 -2.53 29.15
N ILE A 657 1.08 -3.07 28.24
CA ILE A 657 2.47 -3.44 28.56
C ILE A 657 3.30 -2.19 28.89
N THR A 658 3.24 -1.18 28.05
CA THR A 658 4.09 0.01 28.19
C THR A 658 3.65 0.91 29.35
N SER A 659 2.35 1.02 29.62
CA SER A 659 1.78 1.73 30.76
C SER A 659 2.23 1.11 32.10
N GLY A 660 2.33 -0.22 32.17
CA GLY A 660 2.88 -0.92 33.32
C GLY A 660 4.33 -0.55 33.63
N ILE A 661 5.18 -0.36 32.59
CA ILE A 661 6.57 0.06 32.76
C ILE A 661 6.64 1.51 33.24
N TYR A 662 5.83 2.39 32.67
CA TYR A 662 5.74 3.78 33.07
C TYR A 662 5.36 3.95 34.57
N LEU A 663 4.33 3.24 35.02
CA LEU A 663 3.90 3.26 36.42
C LEU A 663 4.99 2.72 37.37
N LYS A 664 5.75 1.70 36.94
CA LYS A 664 6.89 1.18 37.76
C LYS A 664 8.04 2.19 37.87
N ILE A 665 8.25 3.05 36.88
CA ILE A 665 9.28 4.11 36.91
C ILE A 665 8.90 5.21 37.90
N ILE A 666 7.64 5.64 37.86
CA ILE A 666 7.13 6.72 38.75
C ILE A 666 6.94 6.22 40.20
N GLY A 667 6.53 4.97 40.40
CA GLY A 667 6.28 4.39 41.75
C GLY A 667 7.55 3.95 42.51
N ARG A 668 8.73 3.93 41.88
CA ARG A 668 10.00 3.67 42.58
C ARG A 668 10.39 4.89 43.41
N LYS A 669 10.42 4.73 44.76
CA LYS A 669 10.99 5.71 45.70
C LYS A 669 12.47 5.95 45.46
#